data_4bfe0d2eabc67d669fce11456c4b7ca4
#
_entry.id   4bfe0d2eabc67d669fce11456c4b7ca4
#
_cell.length_a   1.000
_cell.length_b   1.000
_cell.length_c   1.000
_cell.angle_alpha   90.00
_cell.angle_beta   90.00
_cell.angle_gamma   90.00
#
_symmetry.space_group_name_H-M   'P 1'
#
loop_
_entity.id
_entity.type
_entity.pdbx_description
1 polymer ?
#
loop_
_entity_poly.entity_id
_entity_poly.type
_entity_poly.pdbx_seq_one_letter_code
_entity_poly.pdbx_strand_id
1 'polypeptide(L)'
;MEPYPIAYVGCHIDRKSSMHDLTYVEQQTRKRMKQLEIHRWVRSIFCIALFLSWIPFLQAQEKRLIDLELNEVPLSTALRQLEREGGKNILFVNDEVEAYRVTVRIQKQPLAEAIQLVLKDKPFICLERQDYFVVQRMDKNKKVEYIRGKVVNEQGKPIPYANVLVLQAGDSTFVNGCVTEDDGTFLLPDPYTDHYLLRVTYVGYQSQTVTCMAENYLQMRPQENQLKEVTVTATRPLVEKKNGAYLTHITGTPLSLMGSAADMIAHLPFVTGSDGNYSVIGRGTPEIYINGRKVRDTSELSRLQANEILSAEIITTPGARYASDVKAVIRIRTIRQRGQGLSGSFYADYNQGHAGKGNEGFSLNYRTGGLDIFAKTYFRESNSYSTNQTITQMQTSSLWESHSDQKTTGRDNYFNGEIGLNYELNEYQSFGIRYAPEQNIGEYQNTALSSTDMYRDGILVDQLESDARNTGKKGLEHAVNAYYTGTFGKWDIDFNADFYQGRNRNEQIVLNNGETDATSTNRIKNRLVAAKLIATTSVWKGNLSFGTEETWTDRRDRFEQDGFSADADDHIQQTIASAFADYSLELGAFSLQAGLRYEYQKTHYYEAGIFQPTQSPDYHHVLPTASVSYRKGDWNAGLSFKLNKFSPSYSMLSSAVSYVNKYQYSNGNPHLVPQIHRNLSLDGGWKWINIFMFYDHTLDMYTSYLKPYNDETHPGVSIMTMASIPHTYAYGGGIYASPKIGCWQPNISTYVSWFHSDARSLGIEQFWNEPQFSFRLDNNFLLPQGWYINLTGSINTQAKQSYAIFNRQGRVDLRISKTFLPDQSLQISLAGYDLFRTAKRTRFEHLYGDRTNTYADGYMDSQRIGVRVSYKFNATKSKYKGSGAGQSEKSRL
;
A
#
# COMPACT_ATOMS: atom_id res chain seq x y z
N MET A 1 -6.89 59.15 61.05
CA MET A 1 -6.16 60.29 60.49
C MET A 1 -6.28 60.20 58.98
N GLU A 2 -6.69 61.27 58.36
CA GLU A 2 -7.26 61.43 57.03
C GLU A 2 -6.37 61.04 55.86
N PRO A 3 -7.03 60.81 54.72
CA PRO A 3 -6.39 60.36 53.49
C PRO A 3 -5.96 61.53 52.59
N TYR A 4 -4.89 61.38 51.82
CA TYR A 4 -4.53 62.25 50.68
C TYR A 4 -4.99 61.65 49.35
N PRO A 5 -5.43 62.55 48.40
CA PRO A 5 -6.13 62.11 47.22
C PRO A 5 -5.17 61.79 46.05
N ILE A 6 -5.46 60.73 45.30
CA ILE A 6 -4.78 60.42 44.05
C ILE A 6 -5.61 61.07 42.91
N ALA A 7 -4.93 61.89 42.13
CA ALA A 7 -5.46 62.55 40.97
C ALA A 7 -5.77 61.59 39.85
N TYR A 8 -7.01 61.62 39.31
CA TYR A 8 -7.42 61.02 38.05
C TYR A 8 -6.75 61.78 36.90
N VAL A 9 -5.86 61.14 36.15
CA VAL A 9 -5.53 61.47 34.76
C VAL A 9 -6.30 60.58 33.85
N GLY A 10 -7.39 61.10 33.34
CA GLY A 10 -8.17 60.44 32.30
C GLY A 10 -7.41 60.46 30.98
N CYS A 11 -7.02 59.31 30.51
CA CYS A 11 -6.59 59.12 29.13
C CYS A 11 -7.80 58.57 28.31
N HIS A 12 -8.47 59.43 27.58
CA HIS A 12 -9.38 59.04 26.55
C HIS A 12 -8.61 58.38 25.41
N ILE A 13 -8.65 57.06 25.32
CA ILE A 13 -8.17 56.35 24.15
C ILE A 13 -9.36 56.21 23.18
N ASP A 14 -9.25 56.93 22.10
CA ASP A 14 -10.22 56.97 21.01
C ASP A 14 -10.32 55.60 20.35
N ARG A 15 -11.40 54.88 20.59
CA ARG A 15 -11.64 53.52 20.08
C ARG A 15 -11.72 53.38 18.56
N LYS A 16 -11.59 54.45 17.79
CA LYS A 16 -11.63 54.44 16.34
C LYS A 16 -10.29 54.26 15.65
N SER A 17 -9.15 54.57 16.28
CA SER A 17 -7.82 54.45 15.66
C SER A 17 -7.26 53.01 15.75
N SER A 18 -7.63 52.21 16.76
CA SER A 18 -7.09 50.85 16.95
C SER A 18 -7.69 49.81 15.96
N MET A 19 -8.88 50.06 15.43
CA MET A 19 -9.52 49.16 14.49
C MET A 19 -9.03 49.32 13.04
N HIS A 20 -8.48 50.48 12.69
CA HIS A 20 -7.88 50.72 11.38
C HIS A 20 -6.45 50.13 11.28
N ASP A 21 -5.68 50.13 12.36
CA ASP A 21 -4.33 49.58 12.37
C ASP A 21 -4.34 48.03 12.36
N LEU A 22 -5.29 47.40 13.04
CA LEU A 22 -5.47 45.94 13.02
C LEU A 22 -5.89 45.43 11.64
N THR A 23 -6.77 46.15 10.96
CA THR A 23 -7.18 45.79 9.59
C THR A 23 -6.08 45.99 8.53
N TYR A 24 -5.21 47.01 8.74
CA TYR A 24 -4.06 47.25 7.86
C TYR A 24 -2.97 46.17 8.02
N VAL A 25 -2.66 45.76 9.25
CA VAL A 25 -1.71 44.68 9.55
C VAL A 25 -2.24 43.31 9.03
N GLU A 26 -3.53 43.05 9.18
CA GLU A 26 -4.15 41.83 8.68
C GLU A 26 -4.18 41.80 7.14
N GLN A 27 -4.44 42.94 6.48
CA GLN A 27 -4.36 43.04 5.02
C GLN A 27 -2.92 42.91 4.50
N GLN A 28 -1.92 43.47 5.17
CA GLN A 28 -0.51 43.32 4.81
C GLN A 28 -0.03 41.89 5.02
N THR A 29 -0.48 41.22 6.06
CA THR A 29 -0.16 39.82 6.35
C THR A 29 -0.81 38.88 5.31
N ARG A 30 -2.06 39.13 4.94
CA ARG A 30 -2.75 38.39 3.86
C ARG A 30 -2.11 38.63 2.48
N LYS A 31 -1.64 39.84 2.16
CA LYS A 31 -0.90 40.14 0.93
C LYS A 31 0.47 39.45 0.90
N ARG A 32 1.22 39.42 2.02
CA ARG A 32 2.49 38.69 2.13
C ARG A 32 2.29 37.17 2.04
N MET A 33 1.23 36.64 2.63
CA MET A 33 0.91 35.19 2.50
C MET A 33 0.54 34.82 1.06
N LYS A 34 -0.28 35.61 0.37
CA LYS A 34 -0.59 35.37 -1.07
C LYS A 34 0.63 35.49 -1.98
N GLN A 35 1.56 36.40 -1.72
CA GLN A 35 2.83 36.49 -2.46
C GLN A 35 3.76 35.30 -2.19
N LEU A 36 3.80 34.76 -0.96
CA LEU A 36 4.55 33.56 -0.62
C LEU A 36 3.94 32.30 -1.28
N GLU A 37 2.62 32.21 -1.36
CA GLU A 37 1.94 31.10 -2.07
C GLU A 37 2.22 31.15 -3.58
N ILE A 38 2.13 32.30 -4.24
CA ILE A 38 2.44 32.46 -5.66
C ILE A 38 3.92 32.12 -5.94
N HIS A 39 4.85 32.51 -5.08
CA HIS A 39 6.28 32.16 -5.24
C HIS A 39 6.56 30.66 -5.03
N ARG A 40 5.77 29.97 -4.22
CA ARG A 40 5.85 28.50 -4.06
C ARG A 40 5.38 27.78 -5.32
N TRP A 41 4.24 28.18 -5.92
CA TRP A 41 3.74 27.61 -7.15
C TRP A 41 4.67 27.87 -8.36
N VAL A 42 5.24 29.08 -8.44
CA VAL A 42 6.21 29.45 -9.49
C VAL A 42 7.52 28.62 -9.37
N ARG A 43 8.00 28.35 -8.14
CA ARG A 43 9.15 27.47 -7.93
C ARG A 43 8.88 26.02 -8.32
N SER A 44 7.70 25.48 -8.02
CA SER A 44 7.31 24.13 -8.40
C SER A 44 7.20 23.99 -9.93
N ILE A 45 6.60 24.99 -10.60
CA ILE A 45 6.49 25.03 -12.08
C ILE A 45 7.86 25.23 -12.72
N PHE A 46 8.76 26.03 -12.12
CA PHE A 46 10.11 26.24 -12.63
C PHE A 46 11.01 25.00 -12.50
N CYS A 47 10.85 24.21 -11.45
CA CYS A 47 11.53 22.92 -11.31
C CYS A 47 11.03 21.91 -12.35
N ILE A 48 9.73 21.90 -12.68
CA ILE A 48 9.15 21.05 -13.72
C ILE A 48 9.62 21.49 -15.12
N ALA A 49 9.70 22.79 -15.39
CA ALA A 49 10.18 23.35 -16.66
C ALA A 49 11.69 23.10 -16.88
N LEU A 50 12.51 23.16 -15.84
CA LEU A 50 13.93 22.81 -15.90
C LEU A 50 14.15 21.31 -16.16
N PHE A 51 13.27 20.45 -15.67
CA PHE A 51 13.36 19.00 -15.94
C PHE A 51 12.93 18.63 -17.35
N LEU A 52 11.97 19.35 -17.94
CA LEU A 52 11.51 19.15 -19.31
C LEU A 52 12.48 19.67 -20.38
N SER A 53 13.36 20.59 -20.05
CA SER A 53 14.35 21.14 -20.98
C SER A 53 15.59 20.26 -21.18
N TRP A 54 15.74 19.16 -20.43
CA TRP A 54 16.86 18.23 -20.52
C TRP A 54 16.56 16.94 -21.32
N ILE A 55 15.39 16.83 -21.96
CA ILE A 55 14.94 15.62 -22.69
C ILE A 55 15.43 15.47 -24.14
N PRO A 56 16.05 16.45 -24.86
CA PRO A 56 16.35 16.22 -26.26
C PRO A 56 17.72 15.59 -26.59
N PHE A 57 18.44 14.95 -25.63
CA PHE A 57 19.76 14.39 -25.94
C PHE A 57 19.92 12.89 -25.58
N LEU A 58 19.06 12.00 -26.13
CA LEU A 58 19.32 10.56 -26.09
C LEU A 58 18.57 9.82 -27.21
N GLN A 59 18.92 10.15 -28.46
CA GLN A 59 18.72 9.27 -29.61
C GLN A 59 20.01 9.18 -30.41
N ALA A 60 20.96 8.39 -29.91
CA ALA A 60 22.01 7.81 -30.71
C ALA A 60 21.91 6.31 -30.54
N GLN A 61 21.38 5.60 -31.55
CA GLN A 61 21.53 4.16 -31.69
C GLN A 61 23.03 3.86 -31.87
N GLU A 62 23.74 3.53 -30.80
CA GLU A 62 25.06 2.92 -30.90
C GLU A 62 24.92 1.56 -31.62
N LYS A 63 25.60 1.40 -32.79
CA LYS A 63 25.79 0.09 -33.41
C LYS A 63 26.57 -0.77 -32.40
N ARG A 64 25.93 -1.76 -31.82
CA ARG A 64 26.60 -2.73 -30.94
C ARG A 64 27.61 -3.52 -31.78
N LEU A 65 28.87 -3.44 -31.43
CA LEU A 65 29.96 -4.24 -32.00
C LEU A 65 30.09 -5.51 -31.15
N ILE A 66 30.22 -6.66 -31.84
CA ILE A 66 30.27 -7.99 -31.19
C ILE A 66 31.72 -8.40 -30.98
N ASP A 67 32.03 -8.85 -29.77
CA ASP A 67 33.33 -9.43 -29.39
C ASP A 67 33.03 -10.82 -28.82
N LEU A 68 33.36 -11.88 -29.56
CA LEU A 68 32.99 -13.26 -29.21
C LEU A 68 34.05 -14.26 -29.68
N GLU A 69 34.43 -15.19 -28.83
CA GLU A 69 35.35 -16.29 -29.16
C GLU A 69 34.59 -17.62 -29.04
N LEU A 70 34.45 -18.33 -30.14
CA LEU A 70 33.76 -19.61 -30.25
C LEU A 70 34.80 -20.69 -30.59
N ASN A 71 34.76 -21.80 -29.85
CA ASN A 71 35.66 -22.94 -30.07
C ASN A 71 34.86 -24.25 -30.08
N GLU A 72 34.78 -24.92 -31.20
CA GLU A 72 34.08 -26.20 -31.45
C GLU A 72 32.60 -26.16 -31.00
N VAL A 73 31.93 -24.99 -31.10
CA VAL A 73 30.52 -24.81 -30.63
C VAL A 73 29.57 -25.19 -31.79
N PRO A 74 28.42 -25.85 -31.53
CA PRO A 74 27.39 -26.08 -32.54
C PRO A 74 26.91 -24.75 -33.17
N LEU A 75 26.67 -24.79 -34.51
CA LEU A 75 26.26 -23.59 -35.24
C LEU A 75 24.96 -22.97 -34.70
N SER A 76 24.03 -23.81 -34.23
CA SER A 76 22.80 -23.36 -33.54
C SER A 76 23.09 -22.52 -32.29
N THR A 77 24.07 -22.97 -31.48
CA THR A 77 24.49 -22.25 -30.27
C THR A 77 25.24 -20.95 -30.61
N ALA A 78 26.09 -20.99 -31.64
CA ALA A 78 26.81 -19.80 -32.15
C ALA A 78 25.84 -18.70 -32.63
N LEU A 79 24.80 -19.07 -33.40
CA LEU A 79 23.78 -18.15 -33.88
C LEU A 79 22.94 -17.56 -32.74
N ARG A 80 22.58 -18.36 -31.74
CA ARG A 80 21.87 -17.88 -30.55
C ARG A 80 22.71 -16.93 -29.67
N GLN A 81 24.03 -17.15 -29.60
CA GLN A 81 24.94 -16.21 -28.92
C GLN A 81 25.05 -14.89 -29.68
N LEU A 82 25.16 -14.92 -31.01
CA LEU A 82 25.17 -13.71 -31.85
C LEU A 82 23.82 -12.95 -31.75
N GLU A 83 22.70 -13.63 -31.71
CA GLU A 83 21.36 -13.06 -31.46
C GLU A 83 21.32 -12.30 -30.14
N ARG A 84 21.85 -12.90 -29.07
CA ARG A 84 21.87 -12.30 -27.71
C ARG A 84 22.77 -11.07 -27.63
N GLU A 85 23.98 -11.15 -28.21
CA GLU A 85 24.95 -10.04 -28.19
C GLU A 85 24.57 -8.91 -29.16
N GLY A 86 24.01 -9.27 -30.31
CA GLY A 86 23.64 -8.29 -31.34
C GLY A 86 22.28 -7.64 -31.18
N GLY A 87 21.41 -8.23 -30.35
CA GLY A 87 20.08 -7.67 -30.01
C GLY A 87 19.05 -7.70 -31.15
N LYS A 88 19.32 -8.41 -32.28
CA LYS A 88 18.36 -8.68 -33.36
C LYS A 88 18.13 -10.18 -33.48
N ASN A 89 16.90 -10.61 -33.75
CA ASN A 89 16.53 -12.02 -33.89
C ASN A 89 17.25 -12.67 -35.11
N ILE A 90 17.69 -13.92 -34.96
CA ILE A 90 18.29 -14.73 -36.02
C ILE A 90 17.43 -16.01 -36.19
N LEU A 91 16.71 -16.10 -37.29
CA LEU A 91 15.82 -17.23 -37.59
C LEU A 91 16.59 -18.30 -38.36
N PHE A 92 16.55 -19.55 -37.90
CA PHE A 92 17.17 -20.71 -38.59
C PHE A 92 16.42 -22.00 -38.21
N VAL A 93 16.57 -23.02 -39.05
CA VAL A 93 16.03 -24.37 -38.76
C VAL A 93 17.06 -25.13 -37.94
N ASN A 94 16.71 -25.48 -36.69
CA ASN A 94 17.66 -26.04 -35.72
C ASN A 94 18.29 -27.35 -36.22
N ASP A 95 17.50 -28.25 -36.75
CA ASP A 95 17.97 -29.58 -37.26
C ASP A 95 18.93 -29.46 -38.42
N GLU A 96 18.88 -28.40 -39.25
CA GLU A 96 19.76 -28.17 -40.35
C GLU A 96 21.12 -27.63 -39.93
N VAL A 97 21.20 -26.85 -38.88
CA VAL A 97 22.43 -26.18 -38.42
C VAL A 97 23.16 -26.95 -37.31
N GLU A 98 22.50 -27.82 -36.57
CA GLU A 98 23.00 -28.51 -35.37
C GLU A 98 24.23 -29.38 -35.65
N ALA A 99 24.30 -29.96 -36.87
CA ALA A 99 25.41 -30.84 -37.27
C ALA A 99 26.73 -30.11 -37.54
N TYR A 100 26.73 -28.78 -37.67
CA TYR A 100 27.87 -27.97 -38.00
C TYR A 100 28.53 -27.35 -36.78
N ARG A 101 29.89 -27.41 -36.72
CA ARG A 101 30.66 -26.82 -35.62
C ARG A 101 31.31 -25.50 -36.07
N VAL A 102 31.52 -24.58 -35.13
CA VAL A 102 32.10 -23.25 -35.39
C VAL A 102 33.25 -23.02 -34.43
N THR A 103 34.40 -22.67 -35.03
CA THR A 103 35.57 -22.15 -34.32
C THR A 103 35.95 -20.82 -35.00
N VAL A 104 35.68 -19.72 -34.33
CA VAL A 104 35.95 -18.37 -34.86
C VAL A 104 36.13 -17.38 -33.70
N ARG A 105 37.03 -16.43 -33.91
CA ARG A 105 37.21 -15.28 -33.05
C ARG A 105 36.71 -14.02 -33.74
N ILE A 106 35.67 -13.42 -33.20
CA ILE A 106 35.02 -12.20 -33.69
C ILE A 106 35.53 -11.06 -32.81
N GLN A 107 36.08 -10.00 -33.42
CA GLN A 107 36.60 -8.84 -32.69
C GLN A 107 35.97 -7.55 -33.24
N LYS A 108 35.14 -6.89 -32.41
CA LYS A 108 34.48 -5.61 -32.69
C LYS A 108 33.83 -5.55 -34.07
N GLN A 109 33.02 -6.58 -34.39
CA GLN A 109 32.32 -6.66 -35.68
C GLN A 109 30.82 -6.33 -35.54
N PRO A 110 30.18 -5.67 -36.52
CA PRO A 110 28.73 -5.55 -36.60
C PRO A 110 28.06 -6.93 -36.67
N LEU A 111 26.83 -7.06 -36.22
CA LEU A 111 26.12 -8.35 -36.19
C LEU A 111 26.05 -9.06 -37.55
N ALA A 112 25.79 -8.34 -38.63
CA ALA A 112 25.72 -8.90 -39.97
C ALA A 112 27.03 -9.55 -40.39
N GLU A 113 28.19 -8.90 -40.17
CA GLU A 113 29.52 -9.41 -40.45
C GLU A 113 29.90 -10.58 -39.53
N ALA A 114 29.50 -10.50 -38.26
CA ALA A 114 29.71 -11.57 -37.30
C ALA A 114 28.97 -12.86 -37.71
N ILE A 115 27.73 -12.76 -38.21
CA ILE A 115 26.98 -13.90 -38.76
C ILE A 115 27.70 -14.46 -40.00
N GLN A 116 28.18 -13.64 -40.92
CA GLN A 116 28.89 -14.11 -42.10
C GLN A 116 30.19 -14.86 -41.76
N LEU A 117 30.92 -14.41 -40.73
CA LEU A 117 32.11 -15.10 -40.22
C LEU A 117 31.79 -16.48 -39.67
N VAL A 118 30.69 -16.62 -38.93
CA VAL A 118 30.23 -17.89 -38.34
C VAL A 118 29.73 -18.85 -39.42
N LEU A 119 29.16 -18.36 -40.54
CA LEU A 119 28.64 -19.14 -41.65
C LEU A 119 29.73 -19.45 -42.71
N LYS A 120 30.93 -18.89 -42.59
CA LYS A 120 32.02 -19.10 -43.51
C LYS A 120 32.33 -20.60 -43.66
N ASP A 121 32.52 -21.03 -44.91
CA ASP A 121 32.79 -22.44 -45.32
C ASP A 121 31.69 -23.44 -44.95
N LYS A 122 30.48 -22.95 -44.70
CA LYS A 122 29.29 -23.79 -44.46
C LYS A 122 28.22 -23.54 -45.53
N PRO A 123 27.39 -24.54 -45.86
CA PRO A 123 26.38 -24.45 -46.92
C PRO A 123 25.16 -23.60 -46.53
N PHE A 124 25.36 -22.42 -45.90
CA PHE A 124 24.32 -21.53 -45.48
C PHE A 124 24.55 -20.11 -45.98
N ILE A 125 23.45 -19.39 -46.25
CA ILE A 125 23.44 -17.95 -46.52
C ILE A 125 22.64 -17.24 -45.44
N CYS A 126 23.03 -15.99 -45.13
CA CYS A 126 22.29 -15.10 -44.24
C CYS A 126 21.65 -13.99 -45.06
N LEU A 127 20.35 -13.82 -44.87
CA LEU A 127 19.54 -12.73 -45.42
C LEU A 127 19.22 -11.74 -44.32
N GLU A 128 19.67 -10.48 -44.47
CA GLU A 128 19.31 -9.42 -43.50
C GLU A 128 17.95 -8.83 -43.85
N ARG A 129 17.10 -8.63 -42.81
CA ARG A 129 15.84 -7.91 -42.84
C ARG A 129 15.90 -6.74 -41.86
N GLN A 130 14.95 -5.82 -41.90
CA GLN A 130 15.01 -4.62 -41.06
C GLN A 130 15.18 -4.95 -39.57
N ASP A 131 14.45 -5.97 -39.06
CA ASP A 131 14.43 -6.30 -37.61
C ASP A 131 15.00 -7.69 -37.26
N TYR A 132 15.37 -8.52 -38.23
CA TYR A 132 15.87 -9.87 -38.02
C TYR A 132 16.76 -10.38 -39.14
N PHE A 133 17.50 -11.47 -38.91
CA PHE A 133 18.29 -12.21 -39.88
C PHE A 133 17.67 -13.59 -40.12
N VAL A 134 17.83 -14.11 -41.37
CA VAL A 134 17.38 -15.48 -41.72
C VAL A 134 18.60 -16.25 -42.24
N VAL A 135 18.94 -17.36 -41.60
CA VAL A 135 19.98 -18.29 -42.03
C VAL A 135 19.31 -19.52 -42.65
N GLN A 136 19.58 -19.77 -43.91
CA GLN A 136 19.04 -20.89 -44.69
C GLN A 136 20.15 -21.63 -45.49
N ARG A 137 19.91 -22.90 -45.75
CA ARG A 137 20.88 -23.76 -46.47
C ARG A 137 20.96 -23.40 -47.95
N MET A 138 22.18 -23.37 -48.52
CA MET A 138 22.43 -23.27 -49.97
C MET A 138 22.38 -24.64 -50.59
N ASP A 139 21.38 -24.94 -51.45
CA ASP A 139 21.37 -26.10 -52.29
C ASP A 139 22.04 -25.78 -53.65
N LYS A 140 23.21 -26.35 -53.91
CA LYS A 140 24.04 -26.05 -55.09
C LYS A 140 23.47 -26.54 -56.41
N ASN A 141 22.33 -27.27 -56.45
CA ASN A 141 21.85 -27.97 -57.66
C ASN A 141 20.36 -27.78 -58.00
N LYS A 142 19.70 -26.78 -57.48
CA LYS A 142 18.29 -26.48 -57.87
C LYS A 142 18.15 -24.99 -58.17
N LYS A 143 17.58 -24.70 -59.38
CA LYS A 143 17.12 -23.37 -59.73
C LYS A 143 15.91 -23.09 -58.86
N VAL A 144 16.06 -22.19 -57.88
CA VAL A 144 14.96 -21.83 -56.96
C VAL A 144 13.97 -20.98 -57.77
N GLU A 145 12.78 -21.53 -58.05
CA GLU A 145 11.65 -20.78 -58.53
C GLU A 145 10.95 -20.11 -57.34
N TYR A 146 10.36 -18.94 -57.55
CA TYR A 146 9.68 -18.19 -56.52
C TYR A 146 8.23 -17.93 -56.87
N ILE A 147 7.35 -18.14 -55.91
CA ILE A 147 5.98 -17.66 -55.92
C ILE A 147 6.04 -16.18 -55.46
N ARG A 148 5.61 -15.28 -56.32
CA ARG A 148 5.54 -13.85 -56.02
C ARG A 148 4.13 -13.33 -56.27
N GLY A 149 3.80 -12.23 -55.57
CA GLY A 149 2.53 -11.59 -55.79
C GLY A 149 2.34 -10.29 -55.04
N LYS A 150 1.16 -9.74 -55.20
CA LYS A 150 0.74 -8.49 -54.55
C LYS A 150 -0.65 -8.59 -53.95
N VAL A 151 -0.80 -8.14 -52.72
CA VAL A 151 -2.07 -8.10 -52.03
C VAL A 151 -2.56 -6.65 -51.97
N VAL A 152 -3.76 -6.39 -52.43
CA VAL A 152 -4.37 -5.05 -52.45
C VAL A 152 -5.81 -5.09 -51.94
N ASN A 153 -6.36 -3.93 -51.58
CA ASN A 153 -7.77 -3.76 -51.26
C ASN A 153 -8.62 -3.55 -52.54
N GLU A 154 -9.93 -3.37 -52.41
CA GLU A 154 -10.85 -3.13 -53.51
C GLU A 154 -10.53 -1.85 -54.34
N GLN A 155 -9.86 -0.88 -53.74
CA GLN A 155 -9.45 0.37 -54.38
C GLN A 155 -8.04 0.25 -55.03
N GLY A 156 -7.44 -0.95 -55.03
CA GLY A 156 -6.09 -1.19 -55.57
C GLY A 156 -4.97 -0.69 -54.65
N LYS A 157 -5.23 -0.26 -53.42
CA LYS A 157 -4.23 0.17 -52.45
C LYS A 157 -3.54 -1.05 -51.83
N PRO A 158 -2.21 -1.06 -51.66
CA PRO A 158 -1.48 -2.15 -51.05
C PRO A 158 -1.97 -2.46 -49.63
N ILE A 159 -1.99 -3.73 -49.24
CA ILE A 159 -2.23 -4.20 -47.89
C ILE A 159 -0.93 -4.71 -47.33
N PRO A 160 -0.24 -3.96 -46.46
CA PRO A 160 0.99 -4.42 -45.81
C PRO A 160 0.67 -5.41 -44.69
N TYR A 161 1.62 -6.30 -44.40
CA TYR A 161 1.59 -7.27 -43.31
C TYR A 161 0.40 -8.25 -43.36
N ALA A 162 -0.18 -8.51 -44.52
CA ALA A 162 -1.15 -9.58 -44.70
C ALA A 162 -0.45 -10.96 -44.65
N ASN A 163 -1.01 -11.93 -43.95
CA ASN A 163 -0.46 -13.26 -43.89
C ASN A 163 -0.76 -13.99 -45.21
N VAL A 164 0.27 -14.52 -45.87
CA VAL A 164 0.21 -15.30 -47.09
C VAL A 164 0.67 -16.73 -46.80
N LEU A 165 -0.19 -17.70 -46.91
CA LEU A 165 0.06 -19.12 -46.60
C LEU A 165 -0.02 -19.96 -47.86
N VAL A 166 0.96 -20.82 -48.09
CA VAL A 166 0.95 -21.88 -49.10
C VAL A 166 0.45 -23.15 -48.43
N LEU A 167 -0.62 -23.72 -48.97
CA LEU A 167 -1.29 -24.89 -48.44
C LEU A 167 -1.32 -25.99 -49.50
N GLN A 168 -1.24 -27.24 -49.10
CA GLN A 168 -1.41 -28.41 -50.02
C GLN A 168 -2.87 -28.51 -50.48
N ALA A 169 -3.09 -28.69 -51.80
CA ALA A 169 -4.44 -28.62 -52.34
C ALA A 169 -5.36 -29.77 -51.89
N GLY A 170 -4.80 -30.90 -51.45
CA GLY A 170 -5.57 -32.09 -51.08
C GLY A 170 -6.20 -32.03 -49.68
N ASP A 171 -5.46 -31.51 -48.68
CA ASP A 171 -5.82 -31.54 -47.25
C ASP A 171 -5.68 -30.19 -46.54
N SER A 172 -5.30 -29.14 -47.27
CA SER A 172 -5.01 -27.79 -46.73
C SER A 172 -3.92 -27.75 -45.65
N THR A 173 -3.01 -28.75 -45.67
CA THR A 173 -1.86 -28.75 -44.75
C THR A 173 -0.92 -27.58 -45.08
N PHE A 174 -0.42 -26.92 -44.04
CA PHE A 174 0.51 -25.79 -44.19
C PHE A 174 1.86 -26.24 -44.74
N VAL A 175 2.33 -25.59 -45.79
CA VAL A 175 3.60 -25.90 -46.46
C VAL A 175 4.62 -24.80 -46.24
N ASN A 176 4.24 -23.52 -46.47
CA ASN A 176 5.10 -22.38 -46.33
C ASN A 176 4.26 -21.11 -46.15
N GLY A 177 4.88 -19.97 -45.71
CA GLY A 177 4.16 -18.70 -45.55
C GLY A 177 5.05 -17.53 -45.29
N CYS A 178 4.54 -16.33 -45.61
CA CYS A 178 5.19 -15.06 -45.33
C CYS A 178 4.13 -13.99 -45.00
N VAL A 179 4.59 -12.77 -44.72
CA VAL A 179 3.73 -11.57 -44.65
C VAL A 179 4.09 -10.66 -45.84
N THR A 180 3.09 -9.85 -46.29
CA THR A 180 3.35 -8.87 -47.37
C THR A 180 4.19 -7.71 -46.82
N GLU A 181 5.05 -7.14 -47.66
CA GLU A 181 5.84 -5.94 -47.40
C GLU A 181 4.98 -4.66 -47.40
N ASP A 182 5.55 -3.50 -47.08
CA ASP A 182 4.83 -2.20 -46.99
C ASP A 182 4.11 -1.81 -48.28
N ASP A 183 4.59 -2.28 -49.45
CA ASP A 183 3.97 -2.07 -50.76
C ASP A 183 2.98 -3.17 -51.16
N GLY A 184 2.64 -4.10 -50.23
CA GLY A 184 1.74 -5.21 -50.43
C GLY A 184 2.31 -6.38 -51.20
N THR A 185 3.60 -6.38 -51.57
CA THR A 185 4.25 -7.48 -52.29
C THR A 185 4.68 -8.59 -51.35
N PHE A 186 4.76 -9.82 -51.88
CA PHE A 186 5.30 -10.97 -51.15
C PHE A 186 6.14 -11.85 -52.09
N LEU A 187 7.10 -12.58 -51.49
CA LEU A 187 7.97 -13.50 -52.17
C LEU A 187 8.19 -14.77 -51.35
N LEU A 188 7.88 -15.93 -51.91
CA LEU A 188 8.04 -17.22 -51.24
C LEU A 188 8.83 -18.18 -52.19
N PRO A 189 9.74 -19.02 -51.65
CA PRO A 189 10.33 -20.11 -52.42
C PRO A 189 9.23 -21.11 -52.87
N ASP A 190 9.27 -21.50 -54.15
CA ASP A 190 8.35 -22.51 -54.64
C ASP A 190 8.73 -23.89 -54.07
N PRO A 191 7.80 -24.60 -53.41
CA PRO A 191 8.05 -25.91 -52.80
C PRO A 191 8.14 -27.08 -53.82
N TYR A 192 8.09 -26.84 -55.15
CA TYR A 192 8.31 -27.80 -56.24
C TYR A 192 7.28 -28.92 -56.44
N THR A 193 6.02 -28.75 -56.09
CA THR A 193 4.95 -29.70 -56.40
C THR A 193 3.76 -29.01 -57.05
N ASP A 194 3.07 -29.66 -57.96
CA ASP A 194 2.15 -29.06 -58.94
C ASP A 194 0.81 -28.60 -58.43
N HIS A 195 0.50 -28.70 -57.12
CA HIS A 195 -0.84 -28.39 -56.65
C HIS A 195 -0.84 -27.73 -55.26
N TYR A 196 -0.68 -26.40 -55.22
CA TYR A 196 -0.80 -25.61 -53.99
C TYR A 196 -1.97 -24.62 -54.04
N LEU A 197 -2.51 -24.31 -52.88
CA LEU A 197 -3.43 -23.20 -52.63
C LEU A 197 -2.69 -22.07 -51.89
N LEU A 198 -2.97 -20.84 -52.32
CA LEU A 198 -2.47 -19.66 -51.65
C LEU A 198 -3.63 -19.06 -50.83
N ARG A 199 -3.50 -19.01 -49.52
CA ARG A 199 -4.48 -18.38 -48.63
C ARG A 199 -3.93 -17.09 -48.04
N VAL A 200 -4.68 -16.01 -48.27
CA VAL A 200 -4.32 -14.69 -47.71
C VAL A 200 -5.33 -14.29 -46.63
N THR A 201 -4.83 -13.83 -45.47
CA THR A 201 -5.63 -13.38 -44.36
C THR A 201 -5.12 -12.03 -43.84
N TYR A 202 -6.04 -11.11 -43.53
CA TYR A 202 -5.73 -9.83 -42.93
C TYR A 202 -6.89 -9.38 -42.03
N VAL A 203 -6.58 -8.71 -40.91
CA VAL A 203 -7.59 -8.27 -39.94
C VAL A 203 -8.55 -7.25 -40.62
N GLY A 204 -9.85 -7.51 -40.56
CA GLY A 204 -10.86 -6.67 -41.18
C GLY A 204 -11.16 -6.99 -42.67
N TYR A 205 -10.57 -8.07 -43.23
CA TYR A 205 -10.82 -8.51 -44.59
C TYR A 205 -11.26 -9.98 -44.63
N GLN A 206 -12.03 -10.33 -45.63
CA GLN A 206 -12.40 -11.73 -45.87
C GLN A 206 -11.18 -12.55 -46.34
N SER A 207 -10.96 -13.70 -45.70
CA SER A 207 -9.90 -14.59 -46.13
C SER A 207 -10.13 -15.06 -47.56
N GLN A 208 -9.10 -14.96 -48.40
CA GLN A 208 -9.17 -15.40 -49.77
C GLN A 208 -8.25 -16.61 -49.97
N THR A 209 -8.75 -17.67 -50.64
CA THR A 209 -7.97 -18.84 -51.04
C THR A 209 -8.05 -18.99 -52.56
N VAL A 210 -6.89 -19.02 -53.22
CA VAL A 210 -6.77 -19.17 -54.68
C VAL A 210 -5.76 -20.28 -55.04
N THR A 211 -5.80 -20.80 -56.25
CA THR A 211 -4.78 -21.71 -56.73
C THR A 211 -3.44 -20.93 -56.86
N CYS A 212 -2.37 -21.50 -56.37
CA CYS A 212 -1.07 -20.86 -56.36
C CYS A 212 -0.51 -20.81 -57.78
N MET A 213 -0.04 -19.67 -58.23
CA MET A 213 0.67 -19.41 -59.49
C MET A 213 2.06 -18.80 -59.22
N ALA A 214 2.96 -18.77 -60.22
CA ALA A 214 4.25 -18.13 -60.08
C ALA A 214 4.12 -16.61 -59.82
N GLU A 215 3.10 -15.96 -60.41
CA GLU A 215 2.72 -14.58 -60.13
C GLU A 215 1.26 -14.51 -59.69
N ASN A 216 0.98 -13.88 -58.55
CA ASN A 216 -0.34 -13.78 -57.94
C ASN A 216 -0.69 -12.30 -57.68
N TYR A 217 -1.92 -11.92 -58.09
CA TYR A 217 -2.50 -10.62 -57.72
C TYR A 217 -3.81 -10.85 -56.93
N LEU A 218 -3.82 -10.45 -55.67
CA LEU A 218 -4.87 -10.82 -54.73
C LEU A 218 -5.57 -9.55 -54.22
N GLN A 219 -6.85 -9.41 -54.57
CA GLN A 219 -7.66 -8.28 -54.14
C GLN A 219 -8.56 -8.71 -53.00
N MET A 220 -8.30 -8.23 -51.77
CA MET A 220 -9.07 -8.60 -50.59
C MET A 220 -10.26 -7.68 -50.42
N ARG A 221 -11.40 -8.22 -50.00
CA ARG A 221 -12.63 -7.51 -49.73
C ARG A 221 -12.76 -7.25 -48.25
N PRO A 222 -13.13 -6.01 -47.81
CA PRO A 222 -13.44 -5.75 -46.41
C PRO A 222 -14.50 -6.73 -45.93
N GLN A 223 -14.31 -7.31 -44.78
CA GLN A 223 -15.34 -8.08 -44.11
C GLN A 223 -16.07 -7.12 -43.19
N GLU A 224 -17.33 -6.79 -43.53
CA GLU A 224 -18.28 -6.21 -42.56
C GLU A 224 -18.61 -7.33 -41.56
N ASN A 225 -17.68 -7.59 -40.66
CA ASN A 225 -18.00 -8.33 -39.46
C ASN A 225 -18.75 -7.37 -38.54
N GLN A 226 -20.07 -7.40 -38.55
CA GLN A 226 -20.76 -7.41 -37.28
C GLN A 226 -20.23 -8.66 -36.56
N LEU A 227 -19.15 -8.46 -35.79
CA LEU A 227 -18.78 -9.36 -34.73
C LEU A 227 -20.03 -9.47 -33.85
N LYS A 228 -20.82 -10.53 -34.05
CA LYS A 228 -21.54 -11.08 -32.91
C LYS A 228 -20.42 -11.37 -31.93
N GLU A 229 -20.30 -10.44 -30.97
CA GLU A 229 -19.51 -10.60 -29.80
C GLU A 229 -19.89 -11.95 -29.19
N VAL A 230 -19.18 -13.01 -29.56
CA VAL A 230 -19.10 -14.19 -28.72
C VAL A 230 -18.17 -13.73 -27.61
N THR A 231 -18.74 -12.92 -26.73
CA THR A 231 -18.21 -12.72 -25.41
C THR A 231 -18.30 -14.09 -24.76
N VAL A 232 -17.22 -14.88 -24.85
CA VAL A 232 -16.95 -15.92 -23.86
C VAL A 232 -16.67 -15.14 -22.57
N THR A 233 -17.73 -14.66 -21.95
CA THR A 233 -17.71 -14.20 -20.58
C THR A 233 -17.65 -15.44 -19.69
N ALA A 234 -16.47 -16.05 -19.61
CA ALA A 234 -16.06 -16.64 -18.36
C ALA A 234 -15.94 -15.43 -17.41
N THR A 235 -17.05 -15.03 -16.78
CA THR A 235 -17.07 -13.99 -15.77
C THR A 235 -16.33 -14.57 -14.56
N ARG A 236 -15.00 -14.33 -14.52
CA ARG A 236 -14.25 -14.59 -13.31
C ARG A 236 -14.94 -13.79 -12.20
N PRO A 237 -15.30 -14.41 -11.08
CA PRO A 237 -15.84 -13.67 -9.96
C PRO A 237 -14.83 -12.60 -9.54
N LEU A 238 -15.30 -11.41 -9.15
CA LEU A 238 -14.47 -10.32 -8.66
C LEU A 238 -13.58 -10.80 -7.50
N VAL A 239 -14.13 -11.65 -6.65
CA VAL A 239 -13.48 -12.25 -5.48
C VAL A 239 -13.53 -13.76 -5.58
N GLU A 240 -12.37 -14.39 -5.46
CA GLU A 240 -12.25 -15.85 -5.35
C GLU A 240 -11.42 -16.23 -4.14
N LYS A 241 -11.72 -17.36 -3.51
CA LYS A 241 -10.87 -17.91 -2.45
C LYS A 241 -9.82 -18.83 -3.07
N LYS A 242 -8.53 -18.54 -2.81
CA LYS A 242 -7.39 -19.31 -3.28
C LYS A 242 -6.37 -19.49 -2.16
N ASN A 243 -6.00 -20.73 -1.86
CA ASN A 243 -4.99 -21.06 -0.83
C ASN A 243 -5.26 -20.37 0.53
N GLY A 244 -6.52 -20.39 0.99
CA GLY A 244 -6.92 -19.76 2.25
C GLY A 244 -7.02 -18.23 2.23
N ALA A 245 -6.75 -17.57 1.09
CA ALA A 245 -6.84 -16.12 0.93
C ALA A 245 -8.01 -15.74 0.02
N TYR A 246 -8.60 -14.56 0.25
CA TYR A 246 -9.55 -13.95 -0.66
C TYR A 246 -8.80 -13.13 -1.71
N LEU A 247 -8.74 -13.67 -2.92
CA LEU A 247 -8.13 -13.00 -4.08
C LEU A 247 -9.16 -12.13 -4.78
N THR A 248 -8.92 -10.82 -4.81
CA THR A 248 -9.71 -9.84 -5.54
C THR A 248 -8.96 -9.42 -6.80
N HIS A 249 -9.57 -9.62 -7.97
CA HIS A 249 -9.03 -9.14 -9.24
C HIS A 249 -9.31 -7.64 -9.38
N ILE A 250 -8.29 -6.84 -9.67
CA ILE A 250 -8.40 -5.38 -9.75
C ILE A 250 -8.40 -4.91 -11.21
N THR A 251 -7.47 -5.39 -12.02
CA THR A 251 -7.39 -5.02 -13.45
C THR A 251 -8.71 -5.32 -14.18
N GLY A 252 -9.24 -4.35 -14.92
CA GLY A 252 -10.48 -4.47 -15.68
C GLY A 252 -11.75 -4.49 -14.83
N THR A 253 -11.66 -4.13 -13.55
CA THR A 253 -12.80 -4.01 -12.63
C THR A 253 -12.97 -2.55 -12.17
N PRO A 254 -14.10 -2.18 -11.58
CA PRO A 254 -14.33 -0.84 -11.02
C PRO A 254 -13.25 -0.41 -10.03
N LEU A 255 -12.67 -1.37 -9.29
CA LEU A 255 -11.65 -1.10 -8.29
C LEU A 255 -10.37 -0.49 -8.90
N SER A 256 -10.07 -0.79 -10.18
CA SER A 256 -8.92 -0.19 -10.88
C SER A 256 -9.07 1.30 -11.16
N LEU A 257 -10.27 1.85 -11.07
CA LEU A 257 -10.59 3.25 -11.34
C LEU A 257 -10.77 4.10 -10.08
N MET A 258 -10.54 3.53 -8.90
CA MET A 258 -10.72 4.20 -7.61
C MET A 258 -9.63 5.23 -7.25
N GLY A 259 -8.69 5.50 -8.13
CA GLY A 259 -7.61 6.46 -7.91
C GLY A 259 -6.36 5.79 -7.33
N SER A 260 -6.22 5.67 -6.02
CA SER A 260 -5.04 5.09 -5.37
C SER A 260 -5.30 3.69 -4.80
N ALA A 261 -4.21 2.98 -4.42
CA ALA A 261 -4.34 1.76 -3.64
C ALA A 261 -5.01 2.02 -2.29
N ALA A 262 -4.79 3.19 -1.69
CA ALA A 262 -5.46 3.59 -0.45
C ALA A 262 -6.99 3.63 -0.62
N ASP A 263 -7.46 4.28 -1.67
CA ASP A 263 -8.90 4.31 -1.98
C ASP A 263 -9.44 2.90 -2.27
N MET A 264 -8.71 2.11 -3.07
CA MET A 264 -9.12 0.77 -3.49
C MET A 264 -9.23 -0.21 -2.32
N ILE A 265 -8.30 -0.18 -1.36
CA ILE A 265 -8.29 -1.09 -0.20
C ILE A 265 -9.57 -0.93 0.63
N ALA A 266 -10.06 0.29 0.82
CA ALA A 266 -11.32 0.56 1.54
C ALA A 266 -12.55 -0.16 0.94
N HIS A 267 -12.45 -0.62 -0.31
CA HIS A 267 -13.53 -1.29 -1.05
C HIS A 267 -13.26 -2.80 -1.28
N LEU A 268 -12.19 -3.34 -0.68
CA LEU A 268 -11.93 -4.79 -0.70
C LEU A 268 -12.96 -5.54 0.17
N PRO A 269 -13.24 -6.82 -0.13
CA PRO A 269 -14.13 -7.64 0.70
C PRO A 269 -13.65 -7.71 2.14
N PHE A 270 -14.58 -7.61 3.08
CA PHE A 270 -14.32 -7.68 4.54
C PHE A 270 -13.35 -6.61 5.08
N VAL A 271 -13.02 -5.59 4.32
CA VAL A 271 -12.21 -4.45 4.77
C VAL A 271 -13.11 -3.27 5.10
N THR A 272 -12.87 -2.65 6.25
CA THR A 272 -13.51 -1.42 6.72
C THR A 272 -12.46 -0.34 6.96
N GLY A 273 -12.90 0.91 7.07
CA GLY A 273 -12.00 2.04 7.30
C GLY A 273 -11.65 2.79 6.02
N SER A 274 -10.87 3.87 6.16
CA SER A 274 -10.42 4.75 5.07
C SER A 274 -9.13 5.49 5.47
N ASP A 275 -8.53 6.20 4.51
CA ASP A 275 -7.41 7.13 4.73
C ASP A 275 -6.21 6.48 5.47
N GLY A 276 -5.95 5.20 5.20
CA GLY A 276 -4.84 4.46 5.80
C GLY A 276 -5.19 3.67 7.06
N ASN A 277 -6.34 3.95 7.67
CA ASN A 277 -6.83 3.21 8.83
C ASN A 277 -7.79 2.11 8.37
N TYR A 278 -7.25 0.95 8.03
CA TYR A 278 -8.03 -0.20 7.58
C TYR A 278 -8.12 -1.27 8.64
N SER A 279 -9.26 -1.95 8.67
CA SER A 279 -9.47 -3.11 9.52
C SER A 279 -10.09 -4.24 8.70
N VAL A 280 -9.57 -5.45 8.84
CA VAL A 280 -10.21 -6.67 8.35
C VAL A 280 -11.18 -7.16 9.42
N ILE A 281 -12.46 -7.30 9.07
CA ILE A 281 -13.53 -7.62 10.01
C ILE A 281 -13.19 -8.91 10.77
N GLY A 282 -13.31 -8.88 12.10
CA GLY A 282 -12.96 -9.98 13.01
C GLY A 282 -11.45 -10.24 13.17
N ARG A 283 -10.59 -9.42 12.53
CA ARG A 283 -9.12 -9.56 12.62
C ARG A 283 -8.41 -8.29 13.08
N GLY A 284 -8.99 -7.12 12.84
CA GLY A 284 -8.38 -5.83 13.15
C GLY A 284 -7.48 -5.34 12.03
N THR A 285 -6.49 -4.50 12.36
CA THR A 285 -5.60 -3.83 11.40
C THR A 285 -4.73 -4.83 10.65
N PRO A 286 -4.80 -4.88 9.29
CA PRO A 286 -3.96 -5.75 8.49
C PRO A 286 -2.57 -5.16 8.26
N GLU A 287 -1.55 -6.01 8.10
CA GLU A 287 -0.33 -5.61 7.43
C GLU A 287 -0.54 -5.60 5.91
N ILE A 288 -0.02 -4.58 5.24
CA ILE A 288 -0.18 -4.42 3.79
C ILE A 288 1.18 -4.65 3.12
N TYR A 289 1.18 -5.47 2.07
CA TYR A 289 2.35 -5.79 1.27
C TYR A 289 2.12 -5.42 -0.19
N ILE A 290 3.09 -4.79 -0.83
CA ILE A 290 3.12 -4.52 -2.27
C ILE A 290 4.24 -5.36 -2.88
N ASN A 291 3.88 -6.32 -3.75
CA ASN A 291 4.81 -7.26 -4.40
C ASN A 291 5.74 -8.01 -3.42
N GLY A 292 5.21 -8.42 -2.27
CA GLY A 292 5.95 -9.13 -1.23
C GLY A 292 6.64 -8.21 -0.20
N ARG A 293 6.74 -6.90 -0.45
CA ARG A 293 7.33 -5.93 0.47
C ARG A 293 6.25 -5.30 1.37
N LYS A 294 6.47 -5.27 2.68
CA LYS A 294 5.59 -4.58 3.62
C LYS A 294 5.58 -3.07 3.35
N VAL A 295 4.39 -2.49 3.35
CA VAL A 295 4.16 -1.05 3.31
C VAL A 295 4.63 -0.44 4.63
N ARG A 296 5.48 0.58 4.58
CA ARG A 296 6.05 1.22 5.75
C ARG A 296 5.12 2.27 6.34
N ASP A 297 4.53 3.07 5.46
CA ASP A 297 3.52 4.06 5.82
C ASP A 297 2.43 4.17 4.74
N THR A 298 1.32 4.78 5.11
CA THR A 298 0.15 4.91 4.24
C THR A 298 0.39 5.75 2.98
N SER A 299 1.44 6.58 2.95
CA SER A 299 1.81 7.35 1.76
C SER A 299 2.18 6.46 0.58
N GLU A 300 2.73 5.27 0.84
CA GLU A 300 3.02 4.29 -0.21
C GLU A 300 1.75 3.81 -0.94
N LEU A 301 0.65 3.69 -0.20
CA LEU A 301 -0.65 3.32 -0.76
C LEU A 301 -1.27 4.47 -1.56
N SER A 302 -1.10 5.71 -1.09
CA SER A 302 -1.57 6.90 -1.79
C SER A 302 -0.82 7.13 -3.11
N ARG A 303 0.47 6.76 -3.17
CA ARG A 303 1.30 6.83 -4.39
C ARG A 303 0.96 5.77 -5.43
N LEU A 304 0.61 4.56 -5.00
CA LEU A 304 0.30 3.46 -5.90
C LEU A 304 -1.08 3.67 -6.54
N GLN A 305 -1.13 3.80 -7.86
CA GLN A 305 -2.40 3.97 -8.57
C GLN A 305 -3.18 2.64 -8.62
N ALA A 306 -4.50 2.70 -8.42
CA ALA A 306 -5.34 1.51 -8.45
C ALA A 306 -5.28 0.76 -9.79
N ASN A 307 -5.15 1.49 -10.92
CA ASN A 307 -5.02 0.91 -12.25
C ASN A 307 -3.66 0.25 -12.54
N GLU A 308 -2.72 0.32 -11.62
CA GLU A 308 -1.46 -0.38 -11.68
C GLU A 308 -1.51 -1.73 -10.92
N ILE A 309 -2.62 -2.03 -10.25
CA ILE A 309 -2.79 -3.21 -9.42
C ILE A 309 -3.43 -4.33 -10.24
N LEU A 310 -2.78 -5.49 -10.26
CA LEU A 310 -3.31 -6.71 -10.88
C LEU A 310 -4.35 -7.36 -9.98
N SER A 311 -4.01 -7.52 -8.69
CA SER A 311 -4.86 -8.19 -7.71
C SER A 311 -4.49 -7.79 -6.27
N ALA A 312 -5.43 -7.96 -5.37
CA ALA A 312 -5.25 -7.87 -3.93
C ALA A 312 -5.68 -9.18 -3.27
N GLU A 313 -4.84 -9.72 -2.39
CA GLU A 313 -5.13 -10.93 -1.63
C GLU A 313 -5.28 -10.58 -0.15
N ILE A 314 -6.39 -10.97 0.46
CA ILE A 314 -6.63 -10.80 1.90
C ILE A 314 -6.40 -12.17 2.56
N ILE A 315 -5.34 -12.27 3.34
CA ILE A 315 -4.99 -13.45 4.12
C ILE A 315 -5.47 -13.22 5.54
N THR A 316 -6.53 -13.92 5.91
CA THR A 316 -7.15 -13.80 7.24
C THR A 316 -6.43 -14.60 8.31
N THR A 317 -5.56 -15.53 7.91
CA THR A 317 -4.73 -16.34 8.83
C THR A 317 -3.31 -16.44 8.27
N PRO A 318 -2.49 -15.41 8.50
CA PRO A 318 -1.10 -15.41 8.05
C PRO A 318 -0.30 -16.52 8.77
N GLY A 319 0.52 -17.27 8.01
CA GLY A 319 1.36 -18.34 8.54
C GLY A 319 2.48 -17.85 9.49
N ALA A 320 3.23 -18.78 10.06
CA ALA A 320 4.27 -18.52 11.09
C ALA A 320 5.46 -17.69 10.59
N ARG A 321 5.66 -17.58 9.27
CA ARG A 321 6.70 -16.70 8.66
C ARG A 321 6.44 -15.20 8.83
N TYR A 322 5.20 -14.81 9.12
CA TYR A 322 4.85 -13.43 9.46
C TYR A 322 5.15 -13.16 10.94
N ALA A 323 5.34 -11.89 11.30
CA ALA A 323 5.59 -11.52 12.70
C ALA A 323 4.43 -11.92 13.63
N SER A 324 4.70 -12.01 14.91
CA SER A 324 3.76 -12.54 15.91
C SER A 324 2.48 -11.71 16.08
N ASP A 325 2.56 -10.41 15.83
CA ASP A 325 1.46 -9.45 15.95
C ASP A 325 0.56 -9.36 14.70
N VAL A 326 0.92 -10.05 13.60
CA VAL A 326 0.18 -9.96 12.34
C VAL A 326 -1.11 -10.77 12.38
N LYS A 327 -2.25 -10.10 12.50
CA LYS A 327 -3.58 -10.72 12.51
C LYS A 327 -4.13 -11.01 11.11
N ALA A 328 -3.89 -10.12 10.17
CA ALA A 328 -4.30 -10.25 8.78
C ALA A 328 -3.25 -9.63 7.85
N VAL A 329 -3.23 -10.06 6.60
CA VAL A 329 -2.33 -9.51 5.58
C VAL A 329 -3.13 -9.16 4.32
N ILE A 330 -2.90 -7.98 3.76
CA ILE A 330 -3.36 -7.61 2.41
C ILE A 330 -2.13 -7.60 1.49
N ARG A 331 -2.06 -8.53 0.55
CA ARG A 331 -1.00 -8.58 -0.46
C ARG A 331 -1.47 -7.98 -1.76
N ILE A 332 -0.90 -6.87 -2.15
CA ILE A 332 -1.14 -6.20 -3.42
C ILE A 332 -0.11 -6.69 -4.43
N ARG A 333 -0.58 -7.23 -5.56
CA ARG A 333 0.25 -7.55 -6.72
C ARG A 333 0.01 -6.51 -7.79
N THR A 334 1.07 -5.92 -8.29
CA THR A 334 1.00 -4.96 -9.39
C THR A 334 1.18 -5.64 -10.73
N ILE A 335 0.66 -5.02 -11.80
CA ILE A 335 0.82 -5.48 -13.17
C ILE A 335 2.32 -5.54 -13.48
N ARG A 336 2.80 -6.70 -13.95
CA ARG A 336 4.18 -6.83 -14.42
C ARG A 336 4.26 -6.26 -15.84
N GLN A 337 4.88 -5.13 -15.97
CA GLN A 337 5.17 -4.58 -17.28
C GLN A 337 6.58 -4.99 -17.71
N ARG A 338 6.70 -5.53 -18.92
CA ARG A 338 7.97 -5.90 -19.56
C ARG A 338 8.42 -4.69 -20.37
N GLY A 339 9.48 -4.00 -19.95
CA GLY A 339 10.05 -2.88 -20.69
C GLY A 339 11.41 -2.52 -20.12
N GLN A 340 12.30 -2.07 -20.98
CA GLN A 340 13.57 -1.43 -20.62
C GLN A 340 13.41 0.09 -20.79
N GLY A 341 14.30 0.88 -20.20
CA GLY A 341 14.29 2.32 -20.29
C GLY A 341 13.63 3.01 -19.10
N LEU A 342 13.34 4.29 -19.31
CA LEU A 342 12.78 5.18 -18.29
C LEU A 342 11.25 5.12 -18.26
N SER A 343 10.69 5.05 -17.08
CA SER A 343 9.26 5.11 -16.82
C SER A 343 8.95 5.91 -15.57
N GLY A 344 7.71 6.36 -15.41
CA GLY A 344 7.33 7.08 -14.22
C GLY A 344 5.84 7.34 -14.07
N SER A 345 5.49 7.89 -12.91
CA SER A 345 4.14 8.35 -12.62
C SER A 345 4.18 9.59 -11.73
N PHE A 346 3.16 10.42 -11.88
CA PHE A 346 2.89 11.59 -11.05
C PHE A 346 1.44 11.58 -10.62
N TYR A 347 1.16 12.03 -9.40
CA TYR A 347 -0.19 12.39 -8.99
C TYR A 347 -0.18 13.58 -8.05
N ALA A 348 -1.30 14.30 -8.06
CA ALA A 348 -1.63 15.33 -7.09
C ALA A 348 -3.09 15.20 -6.68
N ASP A 349 -3.38 15.30 -5.41
CA ASP A 349 -4.74 15.40 -4.88
C ASP A 349 -4.87 16.53 -3.87
N TYR A 350 -6.03 17.17 -3.89
CA TYR A 350 -6.41 18.19 -2.94
C TYR A 350 -7.81 17.92 -2.41
N ASN A 351 -7.97 17.99 -1.10
CA ASN A 351 -9.25 17.82 -0.42
C ASN A 351 -9.55 19.03 0.45
N GLN A 352 -10.71 19.65 0.26
CA GLN A 352 -11.20 20.80 1.00
C GLN A 352 -12.40 20.42 1.85
N GLY A 353 -12.24 20.41 3.16
CA GLY A 353 -13.28 20.39 4.17
C GLY A 353 -13.29 21.75 4.88
N HIS A 354 -13.39 21.73 6.23
CA HIS A 354 -13.10 22.90 7.06
C HIS A 354 -11.62 23.27 6.93
N ALA A 355 -10.75 22.29 6.89
CA ALA A 355 -9.32 22.42 6.66
C ALA A 355 -8.89 21.77 5.33
N GLY A 356 -7.94 22.42 4.61
CA GLY A 356 -7.40 21.92 3.35
C GLY A 356 -6.30 20.89 3.56
N LYS A 357 -6.26 19.84 2.69
CA LYS A 357 -5.23 18.79 2.67
C LYS A 357 -4.78 18.54 1.24
N GLY A 358 -3.47 18.54 1.01
CA GLY A 358 -2.86 18.26 -0.29
C GLY A 358 -1.83 17.14 -0.21
N ASN A 359 -1.75 16.32 -1.26
CA ASN A 359 -0.73 15.29 -1.41
C ASN A 359 -0.19 15.30 -2.84
N GLU A 360 1.11 15.16 -2.98
CA GLU A 360 1.79 15.07 -4.26
C GLU A 360 2.77 13.91 -4.24
N GLY A 361 2.84 13.16 -5.32
CA GLY A 361 3.76 12.03 -5.44
C GLY A 361 4.32 11.88 -6.82
N PHE A 362 5.62 11.58 -6.87
CA PHE A 362 6.37 11.36 -8.08
C PHE A 362 7.19 10.07 -7.98
N SER A 363 7.22 9.28 -9.05
CA SER A 363 7.98 8.03 -9.14
C SER A 363 8.70 7.95 -10.46
N LEU A 364 9.98 7.61 -10.42
CA LEU A 364 10.80 7.29 -11.59
C LEU A 364 11.41 5.90 -11.43
N ASN A 365 11.55 5.20 -12.54
CA ASN A 365 12.21 3.91 -12.61
C ASN A 365 12.98 3.80 -13.91
N TYR A 366 14.25 3.43 -13.84
CA TYR A 366 15.10 3.16 -15.00
C TYR A 366 15.58 1.73 -14.97
N ARG A 367 15.36 1.00 -16.06
CA ARG A 367 15.74 -0.41 -16.20
C ARG A 367 16.62 -0.64 -17.43
N THR A 368 17.72 -1.36 -17.23
CA THR A 368 18.58 -1.83 -18.33
C THR A 368 19.21 -3.17 -17.96
N GLY A 369 19.00 -4.20 -18.77
CA GLY A 369 19.43 -5.57 -18.46
C GLY A 369 18.93 -6.06 -17.09
N GLY A 370 19.84 -6.53 -16.24
CA GLY A 370 19.54 -6.93 -14.86
C GLY A 370 19.39 -5.79 -13.85
N LEU A 371 19.83 -4.57 -14.21
CA LEU A 371 19.81 -3.40 -13.33
C LEU A 371 18.45 -2.69 -13.37
N ASP A 372 17.94 -2.34 -12.19
CA ASP A 372 16.72 -1.58 -11.99
C ASP A 372 16.96 -0.53 -10.90
N ILE A 373 16.93 0.76 -11.24
CA ILE A 373 17.12 1.88 -10.32
C ILE A 373 15.80 2.63 -10.22
N PHE A 374 15.40 2.99 -9.01
CA PHE A 374 14.17 3.73 -8.79
C PHE A 374 14.36 4.87 -7.78
N ALA A 375 13.58 5.93 -7.98
CA ALA A 375 13.44 7.04 -7.06
C ALA A 375 11.97 7.41 -6.92
N LYS A 376 11.53 7.72 -5.69
CA LYS A 376 10.16 8.15 -5.41
C LYS A 376 10.18 9.27 -4.39
N THR A 377 9.24 10.20 -4.51
CA THR A 377 9.02 11.27 -3.54
C THR A 377 7.55 11.39 -3.20
N TYR A 378 7.28 11.85 -2.00
CA TYR A 378 5.95 12.14 -1.52
C TYR A 378 5.98 13.37 -0.62
N PHE A 379 5.08 14.30 -0.91
CA PHE A 379 4.84 15.48 -0.09
C PHE A 379 3.39 15.47 0.38
N ARG A 380 3.18 15.86 1.63
CA ARG A 380 1.86 16.03 2.22
C ARG A 380 1.82 17.35 2.96
N GLU A 381 0.82 18.17 2.66
CA GLU A 381 0.37 19.26 3.49
C GLU A 381 -0.98 18.87 4.10
N SER A 382 -1.06 18.78 5.42
CA SER A 382 -2.28 18.38 6.11
C SER A 382 -2.63 19.37 7.18
N ASN A 383 -3.72 20.09 6.98
CA ASN A 383 -4.34 20.88 8.03
C ASN A 383 -5.49 20.04 8.62
N SER A 384 -5.67 20.10 9.94
CA SER A 384 -6.72 19.37 10.65
C SER A 384 -7.61 20.30 11.44
N TYR A 385 -8.87 19.91 11.58
CA TYR A 385 -9.85 20.60 12.40
C TYR A 385 -10.76 19.57 13.08
N SER A 386 -10.95 19.71 14.38
CA SER A 386 -11.90 18.92 15.12
C SER A 386 -12.51 19.72 16.27
N THR A 387 -13.70 19.35 16.68
CA THR A 387 -14.35 19.84 17.91
C THR A 387 -14.79 18.66 18.74
N ASN A 388 -14.74 18.79 20.05
CA ASN A 388 -15.17 17.78 20.98
C ASN A 388 -15.84 18.43 22.18
N GLN A 389 -16.99 17.91 22.59
CA GLN A 389 -17.67 18.23 23.83
C GLN A 389 -17.56 17.01 24.74
N THR A 390 -17.04 17.20 25.94
CA THR A 390 -16.78 16.11 26.86
C THR A 390 -17.36 16.44 28.22
N ILE A 391 -18.12 15.50 28.80
CA ILE A 391 -18.54 15.55 30.19
C ILE A 391 -17.84 14.40 30.88
N THR A 392 -17.06 14.68 31.91
CA THR A 392 -16.42 13.67 32.75
C THR A 392 -16.95 13.77 34.17
N GLN A 393 -17.44 12.66 34.68
CA GLN A 393 -17.92 12.53 36.08
C GLN A 393 -16.95 11.64 36.85
N MET A 394 -16.54 12.06 38.04
CA MET A 394 -15.61 11.34 38.89
C MET A 394 -16.10 11.41 40.34
N GLN A 395 -16.45 10.25 40.92
CA GLN A 395 -16.89 10.14 42.32
C GLN A 395 -15.68 9.83 43.21
N THR A 396 -15.35 10.78 44.05
CA THR A 396 -14.36 10.63 45.15
C THR A 396 -15.06 10.82 46.49
N SER A 397 -14.52 11.61 47.40
CA SER A 397 -15.23 12.12 48.60
C SER A 397 -16.39 13.05 48.21
N SER A 398 -16.31 13.70 47.06
CA SER A 398 -17.34 14.53 46.42
C SER A 398 -17.56 14.06 44.98
N LEU A 399 -18.71 14.44 44.38
CA LEU A 399 -18.92 14.26 42.95
C LEU A 399 -18.29 15.42 42.18
N TRP A 400 -17.25 15.13 41.41
CA TRP A 400 -16.61 16.08 40.47
C TRP A 400 -17.16 15.87 39.07
N GLU A 401 -17.52 16.98 38.42
CA GLU A 401 -18.03 16.93 37.05
C GLU A 401 -17.38 18.05 36.25
N SER A 402 -16.74 17.69 35.11
CA SER A 402 -16.17 18.64 34.15
C SER A 402 -16.96 18.66 32.86
N HIS A 403 -17.38 19.83 32.41
CA HIS A 403 -17.99 20.08 31.12
C HIS A 403 -16.99 20.84 30.27
N SER A 404 -16.45 20.20 29.22
CA SER A 404 -15.40 20.76 28.37
C SER A 404 -15.81 20.85 26.92
N ASP A 405 -15.75 22.05 26.34
CA ASP A 405 -15.84 22.31 24.91
C ASP A 405 -14.44 22.54 24.35
N GLN A 406 -14.00 21.70 23.42
CA GLN A 406 -12.67 21.77 22.86
C GLN A 406 -12.71 21.95 21.34
N LYS A 407 -11.84 22.83 20.84
CA LYS A 407 -11.55 23.01 19.42
C LYS A 407 -10.07 22.74 19.17
N THR A 408 -9.78 21.80 18.27
CA THR A 408 -8.41 21.46 17.91
C THR A 408 -8.14 21.81 16.46
N THR A 409 -7.02 22.49 16.21
CA THR A 409 -6.51 22.78 14.87
C THR A 409 -5.06 22.29 14.78
N GLY A 410 -4.69 21.72 13.64
CA GLY A 410 -3.34 21.22 13.44
C GLY A 410 -2.83 21.49 12.04
N ARG A 411 -1.51 21.52 11.91
CA ARG A 411 -0.78 21.61 10.64
C ARG A 411 0.41 20.67 10.66
N ASP A 412 0.52 19.84 9.63
CA ASP A 412 1.61 18.89 9.45
C ASP A 412 2.04 18.86 7.98
N ASN A 413 3.31 19.19 7.73
CA ASN A 413 3.93 19.13 6.42
C ASN A 413 4.98 18.01 6.44
N TYR A 414 4.87 17.07 5.54
CA TYR A 414 5.62 15.83 5.59
C TYR A 414 6.27 15.51 4.24
N PHE A 415 7.52 15.07 4.28
CA PHE A 415 8.28 14.57 3.15
C PHE A 415 8.72 13.14 3.39
N ASN A 416 8.53 12.29 2.38
CA ASN A 416 9.08 10.95 2.31
C ASN A 416 9.78 10.75 0.96
N GLY A 417 11.03 10.31 1.00
CA GLY A 417 11.83 9.94 -0.16
C GLY A 417 12.07 8.43 -0.18
N GLU A 418 12.34 7.88 -1.36
CA GLU A 418 12.79 6.51 -1.53
C GLU A 418 13.71 6.44 -2.74
N ILE A 419 14.92 5.93 -2.57
CA ILE A 419 15.85 5.63 -3.66
C ILE A 419 16.40 4.22 -3.45
N GLY A 420 16.53 3.46 -4.53
CA GLY A 420 17.08 2.12 -4.41
C GLY A 420 17.45 1.54 -5.76
N LEU A 421 18.15 0.44 -5.66
CA LEU A 421 18.55 -0.37 -6.80
C LEU A 421 18.21 -1.84 -6.54
N ASN A 422 17.92 -2.53 -7.61
CA ASN A 422 17.82 -3.98 -7.67
C ASN A 422 18.70 -4.48 -8.81
N TYR A 423 19.40 -5.58 -8.59
CA TYR A 423 20.22 -6.22 -9.62
C TYR A 423 19.90 -7.71 -9.69
N GLU A 424 19.47 -8.16 -10.87
CA GLU A 424 19.24 -9.57 -11.19
C GLU A 424 20.57 -10.14 -11.69
N LEU A 425 21.25 -10.94 -10.86
CA LEU A 425 22.49 -11.63 -11.21
C LEU A 425 22.24 -12.63 -12.35
N ASN A 426 21.09 -13.32 -12.28
CA ASN A 426 20.57 -14.27 -13.26
C ASN A 426 19.06 -14.47 -13.01
N GLU A 427 18.42 -15.39 -13.72
CA GLU A 427 17.01 -15.71 -13.59
C GLU A 427 16.59 -16.19 -12.19
N TYR A 428 17.54 -16.72 -11.41
CA TYR A 428 17.32 -17.33 -10.11
C TYR A 428 17.78 -16.46 -8.94
N GLN A 429 18.61 -15.46 -9.17
CA GLN A 429 19.24 -14.71 -8.08
C GLN A 429 19.12 -13.21 -8.28
N SER A 430 18.75 -12.51 -7.21
CA SER A 430 18.72 -11.04 -7.19
C SER A 430 19.07 -10.48 -5.82
N PHE A 431 19.66 -9.31 -5.79
CA PHE A 431 19.89 -8.53 -4.58
C PHE A 431 19.50 -7.07 -4.82
N GLY A 432 19.32 -6.34 -3.73
CA GLY A 432 19.04 -4.91 -3.82
C GLY A 432 19.24 -4.20 -2.50
N ILE A 433 19.36 -2.89 -2.61
CA ILE A 433 19.45 -1.98 -1.48
C ILE A 433 18.50 -0.80 -1.69
N ARG A 434 17.89 -0.34 -0.61
CA ARG A 434 16.96 0.80 -0.60
C ARG A 434 17.25 1.69 0.59
N TYR A 435 17.27 2.99 0.36
CA TYR A 435 17.31 4.03 1.36
C TYR A 435 16.02 4.84 1.31
N ALA A 436 15.40 5.06 2.45
CA ALA A 436 14.13 5.78 2.56
C ALA A 436 14.21 6.84 3.68
N PRO A 437 14.62 8.08 3.35
CA PRO A 437 14.56 9.21 4.25
C PRO A 437 13.14 9.72 4.46
N GLU A 438 12.88 10.23 5.69
CA GLU A 438 11.57 10.76 6.08
C GLU A 438 11.74 11.91 7.08
N GLN A 439 10.97 12.99 6.93
CA GLN A 439 10.98 14.11 7.88
C GLN A 439 9.76 15.01 7.75
N ASN A 440 9.48 15.78 8.80
CA ASN A 440 8.57 16.94 8.68
C ASN A 440 9.28 18.11 8.01
N ILE A 441 8.55 18.83 7.12
CA ILE A 441 9.02 20.08 6.53
C ILE A 441 8.57 21.22 7.43
N GLY A 442 9.50 21.74 8.21
CA GLY A 442 9.21 22.68 9.30
C GLY A 442 8.75 21.95 10.57
N GLU A 443 8.04 22.64 11.43
CA GLU A 443 7.46 22.09 12.64
C GLU A 443 5.99 21.73 12.39
N TYR A 444 5.55 20.59 12.91
CA TYR A 444 4.13 20.36 13.02
C TYR A 444 3.59 21.18 14.19
N GLN A 445 2.35 21.60 14.08
CA GLN A 445 1.66 22.38 15.09
C GLN A 445 0.30 21.76 15.36
N ASN A 446 -0.06 21.68 16.64
CA ASN A 446 -1.38 21.28 17.08
C ASN A 446 -1.79 22.16 18.26
N THR A 447 -2.88 22.90 18.10
CA THR A 447 -3.41 23.78 19.12
C THR A 447 -4.81 23.31 19.52
N ALA A 448 -4.97 23.03 20.81
CA ALA A 448 -6.25 22.70 21.41
C ALA A 448 -6.71 23.83 22.33
N LEU A 449 -7.77 24.51 21.93
CA LEU A 449 -8.44 25.53 22.75
C LEU A 449 -9.63 24.86 23.43
N SER A 450 -9.72 24.95 24.76
CA SER A 450 -10.85 24.40 25.50
C SER A 450 -11.37 25.34 26.56
N SER A 451 -12.69 25.36 26.71
CA SER A 451 -13.41 26.00 27.81
C SER A 451 -13.99 24.91 28.71
N THR A 452 -13.68 24.91 29.98
CA THR A 452 -14.08 23.86 30.91
C THR A 452 -14.70 24.45 32.17
N ASP A 453 -15.94 24.08 32.42
CA ASP A 453 -16.63 24.35 33.68
C ASP A 453 -16.46 23.15 34.61
N MET A 454 -15.97 23.41 35.85
CA MET A 454 -15.74 22.39 36.83
C MET A 454 -16.77 22.53 37.96
N TYR A 455 -17.48 21.46 38.26
CA TYR A 455 -18.47 21.40 39.32
C TYR A 455 -18.03 20.42 40.42
N ARG A 456 -18.36 20.77 41.66
CA ARG A 456 -18.25 19.90 42.83
C ARG A 456 -19.59 19.80 43.50
N ASP A 457 -20.14 18.58 43.60
CA ASP A 457 -21.48 18.30 44.18
C ASP A 457 -22.57 19.19 43.56
N GLY A 458 -22.49 19.43 42.22
CA GLY A 458 -23.39 20.26 41.44
C GLY A 458 -23.18 21.78 41.55
N ILE A 459 -22.19 22.26 42.34
CA ILE A 459 -21.84 23.66 42.45
C ILE A 459 -20.64 23.97 41.54
N LEU A 460 -20.75 25.00 40.70
CA LEU A 460 -19.64 25.50 39.88
C LEU A 460 -18.53 26.03 40.80
N VAL A 461 -17.34 25.45 40.71
CA VAL A 461 -16.18 25.79 41.54
C VAL A 461 -15.03 26.43 40.76
N ASP A 462 -14.96 26.19 39.42
CA ASP A 462 -13.94 26.78 38.56
C ASP A 462 -14.38 26.89 37.11
N GLN A 463 -13.88 27.87 36.39
CA GLN A 463 -14.02 28.04 34.94
C GLN A 463 -12.65 28.23 34.34
N LEU A 464 -12.29 27.33 33.43
CA LEU A 464 -10.94 27.22 32.88
C LEU A 464 -10.95 27.44 31.38
N GLU A 465 -10.27 28.44 30.87
CA GLU A 465 -9.92 28.62 29.47
C GLU A 465 -8.49 28.11 29.25
N SER A 466 -8.34 26.99 28.53
CA SER A 466 -7.05 26.39 28.29
C SER A 466 -6.65 26.53 26.80
N ASP A 467 -5.37 26.88 26.58
CA ASP A 467 -4.71 26.91 25.24
C ASP A 467 -3.48 26.00 25.30
N ALA A 468 -3.66 24.78 24.84
CA ALA A 468 -2.59 23.78 24.76
C ALA A 468 -1.98 23.77 23.35
N ARG A 469 -0.75 24.23 23.24
CA ARG A 469 0.02 24.32 21.99
C ARG A 469 1.10 23.26 21.99
N ASN A 470 0.98 22.32 21.05
CA ASN A 470 1.98 21.31 20.79
C ASN A 470 2.69 21.63 19.49
N THR A 471 4.01 21.75 19.56
CA THR A 471 4.88 21.88 18.40
C THR A 471 5.87 20.73 18.37
N GLY A 472 6.23 20.26 17.20
CA GLY A 472 7.17 19.17 17.12
C GLY A 472 7.97 19.20 15.82
N LYS A 473 9.18 18.68 15.90
CA LYS A 473 10.09 18.52 14.79
C LYS A 473 10.56 17.08 14.71
N LYS A 474 10.04 16.35 13.74
CA LYS A 474 10.58 15.07 13.35
C LYS A 474 11.87 15.33 12.58
N GLY A 475 13.01 14.92 13.15
CA GLY A 475 14.30 14.99 12.47
C GLY A 475 14.33 14.07 11.25
N LEU A 476 15.39 14.16 10.45
CA LEU A 476 15.58 13.23 9.34
C LEU A 476 15.71 11.82 9.87
N GLU A 477 14.73 10.99 9.54
CA GLU A 477 14.75 9.55 9.80
C GLU A 477 15.43 8.82 8.66
N HIS A 478 16.21 7.81 9.00
CA HIS A 478 16.95 7.00 8.07
C HIS A 478 16.44 5.56 8.15
N ALA A 479 15.95 5.02 7.04
CA ALA A 479 15.63 3.60 6.91
C ALA A 479 16.39 3.01 5.74
N VAL A 480 17.18 1.97 5.98
CA VAL A 480 17.91 1.22 4.97
C VAL A 480 17.41 -0.22 5.01
N ASN A 481 17.16 -0.81 3.84
CA ASN A 481 16.91 -2.24 3.71
C ASN A 481 17.82 -2.79 2.62
N ALA A 482 18.47 -3.93 2.91
CA ALA A 482 19.19 -4.73 1.93
C ALA A 482 18.58 -6.12 1.88
N TYR A 483 18.49 -6.72 0.69
CA TYR A 483 17.96 -8.06 0.53
C TYR A 483 18.78 -8.90 -0.46
N TYR A 484 18.70 -10.21 -0.30
CA TYR A 484 19.12 -11.21 -1.27
C TYR A 484 18.03 -12.27 -1.42
N THR A 485 17.68 -12.63 -2.67
CA THR A 485 16.82 -13.78 -2.95
C THR A 485 17.50 -14.68 -3.97
N GLY A 486 17.45 -15.99 -3.75
CA GLY A 486 18.09 -16.94 -4.66
C GLY A 486 17.45 -18.32 -4.61
N THR A 487 17.34 -18.97 -5.78
CA THR A 487 16.90 -20.36 -5.92
C THR A 487 18.12 -21.24 -6.20
N PHE A 488 18.37 -22.21 -5.34
CA PHE A 488 19.47 -23.16 -5.41
C PHE A 488 18.93 -24.58 -5.48
N GLY A 489 18.74 -25.10 -6.67
CA GLY A 489 18.10 -26.39 -6.90
C GLY A 489 16.64 -26.38 -6.40
N LYS A 490 16.35 -27.09 -5.31
CA LYS A 490 15.01 -27.15 -4.70
C LYS A 490 14.81 -26.13 -3.56
N TRP A 491 15.81 -25.30 -3.27
CA TRP A 491 15.80 -24.36 -2.15
C TRP A 491 15.62 -22.94 -2.64
N ASP A 492 14.62 -22.26 -2.12
CA ASP A 492 14.44 -20.83 -2.25
C ASP A 492 14.91 -20.17 -0.95
N ILE A 493 15.85 -19.24 -1.07
CA ILE A 493 16.41 -18.47 0.05
C ILE A 493 15.95 -17.01 -0.09
N ASP A 494 15.48 -16.43 1.02
CA ASP A 494 15.12 -15.01 1.14
C ASP A 494 15.79 -14.45 2.40
N PHE A 495 16.72 -13.52 2.20
CA PHE A 495 17.44 -12.83 3.27
C PHE A 495 17.13 -11.32 3.21
N ASN A 496 16.84 -10.74 4.38
CA ASN A 496 16.61 -9.31 4.53
C ASN A 496 17.38 -8.78 5.75
N ALA A 497 17.98 -7.60 5.62
CA ALA A 497 18.61 -6.86 6.69
C ALA A 497 18.10 -5.41 6.68
N ASP A 498 17.74 -4.91 7.85
CA ASP A 498 17.15 -3.58 8.02
C ASP A 498 17.90 -2.78 9.08
N PHE A 499 18.11 -1.52 8.81
CA PHE A 499 18.56 -0.51 9.75
C PHE A 499 17.58 0.65 9.78
N TYR A 500 17.23 1.12 10.98
CA TYR A 500 16.41 2.32 11.17
C TYR A 500 17.00 3.19 12.26
N GLN A 501 16.99 4.50 12.04
CA GLN A 501 17.35 5.51 13.04
C GLN A 501 16.43 6.72 12.89
N GLY A 502 15.83 7.15 14.00
CA GLY A 502 14.98 8.34 14.05
C GLY A 502 15.23 9.20 15.29
N ARG A 503 14.87 10.47 15.18
CA ARG A 503 14.88 11.43 16.28
C ARG A 503 13.64 12.29 16.20
N ASN A 504 12.98 12.50 17.34
CA ASN A 504 11.82 13.36 17.44
C ASN A 504 11.97 14.31 18.65
N ARG A 505 11.49 15.55 18.50
CA ARG A 505 11.40 16.53 19.57
C ARG A 505 10.00 17.13 19.53
N ASN A 506 9.30 17.04 20.65
CA ASN A 506 7.99 17.63 20.85
C ASN A 506 8.08 18.63 21.99
N GLU A 507 7.45 19.78 21.83
CA GLU A 507 7.33 20.82 22.83
C GLU A 507 5.84 21.09 23.04
N GLN A 508 5.44 21.22 24.31
CA GLN A 508 4.09 21.59 24.70
C GLN A 508 4.13 22.77 25.61
N ILE A 509 3.25 23.73 25.38
CA ILE A 509 2.99 24.87 26.27
C ILE A 509 1.49 24.85 26.57
N VAL A 510 1.12 24.84 27.83
CA VAL A 510 -0.26 24.93 28.25
C VAL A 510 -0.46 26.24 29.03
N LEU A 511 -1.38 27.06 28.52
CA LEU A 511 -1.81 28.29 29.20
C LEU A 511 -3.21 28.05 29.73
N ASN A 512 -3.43 28.42 30.98
CA ASN A 512 -4.76 28.43 31.61
C ASN A 512 -5.12 29.88 32.01
N ASN A 513 -6.28 30.34 31.57
CA ASN A 513 -6.75 31.71 31.76
C ASN A 513 -5.71 32.78 31.33
N GLY A 514 -4.91 32.44 30.30
CA GLY A 514 -3.88 33.29 29.71
C GLY A 514 -2.49 33.25 30.41
N GLU A 515 -2.34 32.53 31.50
CA GLU A 515 -1.05 32.31 32.19
C GLU A 515 -0.47 30.95 31.85
N THR A 516 0.87 30.86 31.73
CA THR A 516 1.55 29.57 31.45
C THR A 516 1.57 28.71 32.71
N ASP A 517 0.89 27.55 32.65
CA ASP A 517 0.82 26.59 33.75
C ASP A 517 1.92 25.52 33.65
N ALA A 518 2.19 25.07 32.42
CA ALA A 518 3.18 24.02 32.16
C ALA A 518 3.86 24.18 30.81
N THR A 519 5.15 23.91 30.81
CA THR A 519 5.94 23.73 29.60
C THR A 519 6.60 22.36 29.65
N SER A 520 6.59 21.63 28.55
CA SER A 520 7.27 20.33 28.48
C SER A 520 8.03 20.15 27.17
N THR A 521 9.11 19.41 27.23
CA THR A 521 9.89 18.97 26.06
C THR A 521 10.11 17.47 26.13
N ASN A 522 9.71 16.78 25.07
CA ASN A 522 10.00 15.35 24.91
C ASN A 522 11.01 15.15 23.77
N ARG A 523 12.11 14.43 24.04
CA ARG A 523 13.17 14.09 23.06
C ARG A 523 13.31 12.60 22.96
N ILE A 524 12.94 12.04 21.79
CA ILE A 524 12.96 10.62 21.51
C ILE A 524 14.09 10.31 20.51
N LYS A 525 14.88 9.28 20.80
CA LYS A 525 15.89 8.72 19.89
C LYS A 525 15.67 7.23 19.76
N ASN A 526 15.51 6.76 18.53
CA ASN A 526 15.28 5.38 18.19
C ASN A 526 16.39 4.85 17.29
N ARG A 527 16.83 3.61 17.53
CA ARG A 527 17.70 2.82 16.66
C ARG A 527 17.18 1.40 16.62
N LEU A 528 17.15 0.80 15.43
CA LEU A 528 16.76 -0.58 15.24
C LEU A 528 17.64 -1.23 14.19
N VAL A 529 18.07 -2.46 14.47
CA VAL A 529 18.76 -3.37 13.53
C VAL A 529 17.99 -4.67 13.51
N ALA A 530 17.71 -5.21 12.32
CA ALA A 530 17.01 -6.47 12.19
C ALA A 530 17.56 -7.28 11.02
N ALA A 531 17.52 -8.62 11.17
CA ALA A 531 17.84 -9.57 10.12
C ALA A 531 16.80 -10.69 10.08
N LYS A 532 16.46 -11.15 8.88
CA LYS A 532 15.50 -12.24 8.64
C LYS A 532 16.00 -13.14 7.54
N LEU A 533 15.99 -14.44 7.78
CA LEU A 533 16.35 -15.48 6.81
C LEU A 533 15.20 -16.47 6.69
N ILE A 534 14.76 -16.76 5.47
CA ILE A 534 13.74 -17.77 5.16
C ILE A 534 14.32 -18.74 4.13
N ALA A 535 14.20 -20.02 4.39
CA ALA A 535 14.47 -21.08 3.43
C ALA A 535 13.17 -21.84 3.14
N THR A 536 12.86 -22.02 1.86
CA THR A 536 11.68 -22.76 1.41
C THR A 536 12.10 -23.90 0.50
N THR A 537 11.50 -25.07 0.67
CA THR A 537 11.74 -26.23 -0.20
C THR A 537 10.47 -27.06 -0.35
N SER A 538 10.35 -27.76 -1.47
CA SER A 538 9.26 -28.71 -1.68
C SER A 538 9.57 -30.04 -0.98
N VAL A 539 8.69 -30.48 -0.09
CA VAL A 539 8.76 -31.74 0.64
C VAL A 539 7.47 -32.51 0.40
N TRP A 540 7.59 -33.76 -0.06
CA TRP A 540 6.46 -34.60 -0.42
C TRP A 540 5.53 -33.87 -1.41
N LYS A 541 4.23 -33.66 -1.09
CA LYS A 541 3.24 -32.93 -1.93
C LYS A 541 3.03 -31.48 -1.46
N GLY A 542 3.90 -30.96 -0.59
CA GLY A 542 3.76 -29.65 0.01
C GLY A 542 5.05 -28.84 -0.03
N ASN A 543 4.98 -27.65 0.50
CA ASN A 543 6.10 -26.72 0.65
C ASN A 543 6.37 -26.49 2.15
N LEU A 544 7.62 -26.72 2.54
CA LEU A 544 8.14 -26.42 3.87
C LEU A 544 8.94 -25.13 3.80
N SER A 545 8.54 -24.13 4.59
CA SER A 545 9.29 -22.89 4.82
C SER A 545 9.74 -22.84 6.28
N PHE A 546 10.98 -22.54 6.54
CA PHE A 546 11.48 -22.30 7.90
C PHE A 546 12.49 -21.18 7.91
N GLY A 547 12.72 -20.57 9.07
CA GLY A 547 13.59 -19.41 9.13
C GLY A 547 13.75 -18.85 10.53
N THR A 548 14.54 -17.78 10.58
CA THR A 548 14.82 -17.02 11.79
C THR A 548 14.64 -15.53 11.53
N GLU A 549 14.28 -14.80 12.58
CA GLU A 549 14.24 -13.34 12.56
C GLU A 549 14.76 -12.81 13.89
N GLU A 550 15.71 -11.90 13.83
CA GLU A 550 16.30 -11.25 15.00
C GLU A 550 16.20 -9.74 14.86
N THR A 551 15.81 -9.09 15.95
CA THR A 551 15.64 -7.63 16.02
C THR A 551 16.23 -7.10 17.30
N TRP A 552 17.06 -6.08 17.20
CA TRP A 552 17.58 -5.32 18.31
C TRP A 552 17.10 -3.86 18.20
N THR A 553 16.55 -3.33 19.32
CA THR A 553 16.02 -1.98 19.44
C THR A 553 16.66 -1.26 20.60
N ASP A 554 17.06 0.00 20.40
CA ASP A 554 17.53 0.93 21.42
C ASP A 554 16.71 2.22 21.32
N ARG A 555 15.94 2.50 22.37
CA ARG A 555 15.12 3.70 22.47
C ARG A 555 15.46 4.50 23.73
N ARG A 556 15.66 5.79 23.56
CA ARG A 556 15.77 6.76 24.66
C ARG A 556 14.67 7.78 24.52
N ASP A 557 13.98 8.02 25.64
CA ASP A 557 12.85 8.93 25.77
C ASP A 557 13.11 9.84 26.97
N ARG A 558 13.44 11.11 26.72
CA ARG A 558 13.71 12.09 27.76
C ARG A 558 12.62 13.14 27.74
N PHE A 559 11.86 13.18 28.83
CA PHE A 559 10.77 14.10 29.06
C PHE A 559 11.19 15.09 30.18
N GLU A 560 11.21 16.37 29.84
CA GLU A 560 11.52 17.48 30.74
C GLU A 560 10.27 18.34 30.86
N GLN A 561 9.88 18.72 32.09
CA GLN A 561 8.69 19.52 32.32
C GLN A 561 8.90 20.52 33.46
N ASP A 562 8.63 21.79 33.16
CA ASP A 562 8.67 22.88 34.18
C ASP A 562 7.30 23.02 34.87
N GLY A 563 7.34 23.23 36.19
CA GLY A 563 6.19 23.66 36.96
C GLY A 563 5.27 22.59 37.50
N PHE A 564 5.46 21.28 37.15
CA PHE A 564 4.46 20.29 37.50
C PHE A 564 5.00 18.97 38.11
N SER A 565 5.81 18.19 37.37
CA SER A 565 6.31 16.90 37.80
C SER A 565 7.80 16.74 37.61
N ALA A 566 8.40 15.68 38.14
CA ALA A 566 9.80 15.35 37.90
C ALA A 566 10.04 14.98 36.43
N ASP A 567 11.24 15.29 35.97
CA ASP A 567 11.73 14.83 34.66
C ASP A 567 11.75 13.28 34.59
N ALA A 568 11.48 12.73 33.40
CA ALA A 568 11.63 11.30 33.13
C ALA A 568 12.73 11.08 32.08
N ASP A 569 13.56 10.07 32.28
CA ASP A 569 14.60 9.63 31.34
C ASP A 569 14.55 8.10 31.22
N ASP A 570 13.76 7.64 30.25
CA ASP A 570 13.53 6.21 29.99
C ASP A 570 14.51 5.72 28.91
N HIS A 571 15.23 4.62 29.17
CA HIS A 571 16.05 3.94 28.19
C HIS A 571 15.67 2.49 28.09
N ILE A 572 15.18 2.07 26.93
CA ILE A 572 14.70 0.71 26.66
C ILE A 572 15.56 0.07 25.59
N GLN A 573 16.16 -1.07 25.94
CA GLN A 573 16.86 -1.96 25.01
C GLN A 573 16.09 -3.25 24.93
N GLN A 574 15.72 -3.67 23.72
CA GLN A 574 14.95 -4.88 23.51
C GLN A 574 15.55 -5.74 22.40
N THR A 575 15.68 -7.03 22.67
CA THR A 575 16.08 -8.06 21.71
C THR A 575 14.92 -9.04 21.54
N ILE A 576 14.51 -9.28 20.29
CA ILE A 576 13.56 -10.33 19.93
C ILE A 576 14.22 -11.28 18.96
N ALA A 577 14.31 -12.56 19.35
CA ALA A 577 14.81 -13.63 18.51
C ALA A 577 13.70 -14.65 18.26
N SER A 578 13.48 -14.99 17.00
CA SER A 578 12.39 -15.90 16.58
C SER A 578 12.91 -16.99 15.67
N ALA A 579 12.36 -18.19 15.81
CA ALA A 579 12.49 -19.28 14.86
C ALA A 579 11.09 -19.78 14.47
N PHE A 580 10.89 -20.12 13.20
CA PHE A 580 9.58 -20.56 12.72
C PHE A 580 9.70 -21.63 11.65
N ALA A 581 8.63 -22.42 11.52
CA ALA A 581 8.41 -23.37 10.43
C ALA A 581 6.94 -23.34 10.01
N ASP A 582 6.69 -23.39 8.71
CA ASP A 582 5.38 -23.44 8.07
C ASP A 582 5.38 -24.57 7.04
N TYR A 583 4.39 -25.44 7.07
CA TYR A 583 4.18 -26.46 6.05
C TYR A 583 2.80 -26.27 5.40
N SER A 584 2.77 -26.18 4.07
CA SER A 584 1.56 -26.10 3.28
C SER A 584 1.44 -27.27 2.32
N LEU A 585 0.26 -27.89 2.24
CA LEU A 585 0.01 -29.11 1.52
C LEU A 585 -1.31 -29.01 0.74
N GLU A 586 -1.30 -29.41 -0.53
CA GLU A 586 -2.49 -29.48 -1.38
C GLU A 586 -2.85 -30.95 -1.66
N LEU A 587 -4.06 -31.36 -1.26
CA LEU A 587 -4.62 -32.69 -1.44
C LEU A 587 -5.96 -32.63 -2.20
N GLY A 588 -5.89 -32.60 -3.53
CA GLY A 588 -7.08 -32.51 -4.37
C GLY A 588 -7.88 -31.22 -4.10
N ALA A 589 -9.05 -31.34 -3.51
CA ALA A 589 -9.91 -30.20 -3.18
C ALA A 589 -9.53 -29.53 -1.85
N PHE A 590 -8.65 -30.14 -1.05
CA PHE A 590 -8.23 -29.61 0.26
C PHE A 590 -6.87 -28.94 0.17
N SER A 591 -6.72 -27.82 0.90
CA SER A 591 -5.44 -27.18 1.19
C SER A 591 -5.28 -27.08 2.70
N LEU A 592 -4.17 -27.62 3.19
CA LEU A 592 -3.82 -27.69 4.61
C LEU A 592 -2.60 -26.80 4.86
N GLN A 593 -2.59 -26.06 5.96
CA GLN A 593 -1.42 -25.31 6.39
C GLN A 593 -1.27 -25.48 7.90
N ALA A 594 -0.05 -25.76 8.35
CA ALA A 594 0.33 -25.78 9.77
C ALA A 594 1.66 -25.06 9.96
N GLY A 595 1.75 -24.23 10.97
CA GLY A 595 2.96 -23.48 11.28
C GLY A 595 3.16 -23.32 12.78
N LEU A 596 4.41 -23.16 13.16
CA LEU A 596 4.82 -22.90 14.54
C LEU A 596 5.88 -21.82 14.55
N ARG A 597 5.73 -20.83 15.41
CA ARG A 597 6.73 -19.80 15.71
C ARG A 597 7.08 -19.85 17.19
N TYR A 598 8.36 -19.94 17.50
CA TYR A 598 8.89 -19.68 18.81
C TYR A 598 9.51 -18.29 18.82
N GLU A 599 9.26 -17.53 19.88
CA GLU A 599 9.76 -16.18 20.04
C GLU A 599 10.27 -15.95 21.46
N TYR A 600 11.52 -15.55 21.55
CA TYR A 600 12.17 -15.10 22.77
C TYR A 600 12.31 -13.57 22.73
N GLN A 601 11.82 -12.90 23.76
CA GLN A 601 11.91 -11.44 23.91
C GLN A 601 12.59 -11.12 25.23
N LYS A 602 13.66 -10.32 25.18
CA LYS A 602 14.39 -9.82 26.33
C LYS A 602 14.35 -8.30 26.34
N THR A 603 13.95 -7.72 27.47
CA THR A 603 13.87 -6.27 27.66
C THR A 603 14.80 -5.84 28.79
N HIS A 604 15.54 -4.76 28.58
CA HIS A 604 16.24 -4.03 29.63
C HIS A 604 15.68 -2.61 29.70
N TYR A 605 15.11 -2.28 30.83
CA TYR A 605 14.52 -0.97 31.10
C TYR A 605 15.36 -0.24 32.13
N TYR A 606 15.73 0.99 31.83
CA TYR A 606 16.46 1.89 32.73
C TYR A 606 15.64 3.17 32.90
N GLU A 607 15.47 3.61 34.14
CA GLU A 607 14.86 4.90 34.50
C GLU A 607 15.92 5.78 35.15
N ALA A 608 16.14 6.98 34.61
CA ALA A 608 17.23 7.88 35.01
C ALA A 608 18.60 7.18 35.06
N GLY A 609 18.86 6.24 34.14
CA GLY A 609 20.10 5.45 34.08
C GLY A 609 20.18 4.26 35.06
N ILE A 610 19.16 4.04 35.91
CA ILE A 610 19.10 2.97 36.90
C ILE A 610 18.30 1.82 36.30
N PHE A 611 18.89 0.60 36.26
CA PHE A 611 18.24 -0.61 35.78
C PHE A 611 17.02 -0.97 36.66
N GLN A 612 15.89 -1.25 36.02
CA GLN A 612 14.62 -1.59 36.64
C GLN A 612 14.28 -3.08 36.42
N PRO A 613 14.58 -3.99 37.37
CA PRO A 613 14.38 -5.43 37.16
C PRO A 613 12.92 -5.81 36.92
N THR A 614 11.96 -5.20 37.59
CA THR A 614 10.52 -5.48 37.48
C THR A 614 9.91 -5.09 36.13
N GLN A 615 10.55 -4.13 35.43
CA GLN A 615 10.17 -3.62 34.10
C GLN A 615 11.03 -4.24 32.99
N SER A 616 11.90 -5.20 33.34
CA SER A 616 12.85 -5.86 32.43
C SER A 616 12.60 -7.36 32.33
N PRO A 617 11.39 -7.78 31.92
CA PRO A 617 11.05 -9.20 31.85
C PRO A 617 11.66 -9.90 30.63
N ASP A 618 11.83 -11.21 30.78
CA ASP A 618 12.10 -12.14 29.67
C ASP A 618 10.83 -12.93 29.36
N TYR A 619 10.47 -13.02 28.06
CA TYR A 619 9.28 -13.75 27.60
C TYR A 619 9.62 -14.85 26.61
N HIS A 620 8.93 -15.97 26.72
CA HIS A 620 9.00 -17.09 25.79
C HIS A 620 7.60 -17.42 25.28
N HIS A 621 7.39 -17.34 23.97
CA HIS A 621 6.08 -17.59 23.38
C HIS A 621 6.18 -18.68 22.31
N VAL A 622 5.21 -19.61 22.34
CA VAL A 622 4.97 -20.59 21.28
C VAL A 622 3.66 -20.24 20.60
N LEU A 623 3.72 -19.94 19.32
CA LEU A 623 2.61 -19.34 18.55
C LEU A 623 2.24 -20.25 17.37
N PRO A 624 1.32 -21.21 17.58
CA PRO A 624 0.84 -22.10 16.53
C PRO A 624 -0.14 -21.38 15.58
N THR A 625 -0.16 -21.85 14.34
CA THR A 625 -1.14 -21.51 13.32
C THR A 625 -1.55 -22.77 12.56
N ALA A 626 -2.84 -22.93 12.25
CA ALA A 626 -3.35 -24.04 11.46
C ALA A 626 -4.53 -23.58 10.61
N SER A 627 -4.63 -24.07 9.39
CA SER A 627 -5.82 -23.86 8.56
C SER A 627 -6.10 -25.03 7.65
N VAL A 628 -7.38 -25.27 7.41
CA VAL A 628 -7.91 -26.22 6.46
C VAL A 628 -8.86 -25.48 5.54
N SER A 629 -8.67 -25.59 4.25
CA SER A 629 -9.61 -25.04 3.27
C SER A 629 -9.98 -26.11 2.24
N TYR A 630 -11.24 -26.06 1.80
CA TYR A 630 -11.85 -26.93 0.79
C TYR A 630 -12.34 -26.09 -0.36
N ARG A 631 -12.08 -26.52 -1.60
CA ARG A 631 -12.59 -25.88 -2.82
C ARG A 631 -12.99 -26.93 -3.86
N LYS A 632 -14.25 -26.87 -4.32
CA LYS A 632 -14.74 -27.70 -5.42
C LYS A 632 -15.74 -26.91 -6.24
N GLY A 633 -15.40 -26.66 -7.51
CA GLY A 633 -16.21 -25.81 -8.39
C GLY A 633 -16.36 -24.41 -7.81
N ASP A 634 -17.61 -23.94 -7.69
CA ASP A 634 -17.95 -22.61 -7.15
C ASP A 634 -18.01 -22.56 -5.60
N TRP A 635 -17.89 -23.71 -4.93
CA TRP A 635 -17.97 -23.80 -3.48
C TRP A 635 -16.59 -23.73 -2.84
N ASN A 636 -16.49 -22.98 -1.77
CA ASN A 636 -15.32 -22.98 -0.90
C ASN A 636 -15.74 -22.91 0.57
N ALA A 637 -14.92 -23.50 1.44
CA ALA A 637 -15.05 -23.40 2.90
C ALA A 637 -13.66 -23.40 3.53
N GLY A 638 -13.52 -22.86 4.72
CA GLY A 638 -12.26 -22.83 5.46
C GLY A 638 -12.48 -22.71 6.95
N LEU A 639 -11.61 -23.39 7.71
CA LEU A 639 -11.50 -23.27 9.17
C LEU A 639 -10.05 -22.91 9.47
N SER A 640 -9.83 -21.95 10.36
CA SER A 640 -8.48 -21.53 10.73
C SER A 640 -8.38 -21.15 12.19
N PHE A 641 -7.22 -21.47 12.78
CA PHE A 641 -6.85 -21.14 14.14
C PHE A 641 -5.47 -20.47 14.17
N LYS A 642 -5.29 -19.43 15.00
CA LYS A 642 -4.00 -18.75 15.16
C LYS A 642 -3.87 -18.14 16.55
N LEU A 643 -2.66 -18.25 17.14
CA LEU A 643 -2.23 -17.42 18.27
C LEU A 643 -1.39 -16.25 17.75
N ASN A 644 -1.72 -15.04 18.22
CA ASN A 644 -0.93 -13.83 17.97
C ASN A 644 -0.46 -13.23 19.30
N LYS A 645 0.72 -12.60 19.29
CA LYS A 645 1.27 -11.85 20.42
C LYS A 645 1.40 -10.37 20.03
N PHE A 646 0.97 -9.46 20.89
CA PHE A 646 1.13 -8.02 20.73
C PHE A 646 1.88 -7.45 21.92
N SER A 647 3.05 -6.88 21.68
CA SER A 647 3.76 -6.13 22.71
C SER A 647 3.21 -4.70 22.78
N PRO A 648 3.20 -4.05 23.98
CA PRO A 648 2.79 -2.66 24.09
C PRO A 648 3.70 -1.75 23.29
N SER A 649 3.19 -0.63 22.76
CA SER A 649 4.06 0.40 22.16
C SER A 649 4.99 0.98 23.21
N TYR A 650 6.15 1.47 22.81
CA TYR A 650 7.09 2.08 23.77
C TYR A 650 6.52 3.31 24.45
N SER A 651 5.63 4.06 23.79
CA SER A 651 4.93 5.20 24.43
C SER A 651 3.98 4.77 25.56
N MET A 652 3.36 3.58 25.46
CA MET A 652 2.54 3.01 26.54
C MET A 652 3.36 2.61 27.77
N LEU A 653 4.67 2.35 27.58
CA LEU A 653 5.60 1.95 28.64
C LEU A 653 6.31 3.14 29.31
N SER A 654 6.07 4.39 28.90
CA SER A 654 6.73 5.57 29.47
C SER A 654 6.33 5.80 30.93
N SER A 655 7.31 6.17 31.75
CA SER A 655 7.09 6.57 33.14
C SER A 655 6.66 8.04 33.28
N ALA A 656 6.81 8.84 32.21
CA ALA A 656 6.53 10.27 32.21
C ALA A 656 5.07 10.61 32.55
N VAL A 657 4.85 11.55 33.47
CA VAL A 657 3.54 12.14 33.77
C VAL A 657 3.42 13.46 33.04
N SER A 658 2.56 13.52 32.04
CA SER A 658 2.31 14.70 31.21
C SER A 658 1.13 15.52 31.74
N TYR A 659 1.29 16.83 31.76
CA TYR A 659 0.23 17.80 32.06
C TYR A 659 -0.69 17.95 30.83
N VAL A 660 -1.99 17.72 30.99
CA VAL A 660 -2.99 17.94 29.93
C VAL A 660 -3.69 19.28 30.17
N ASN A 661 -4.22 19.48 31.35
CA ASN A 661 -4.74 20.75 31.89
C ASN A 661 -4.75 20.68 33.43
N LYS A 662 -5.25 21.72 34.10
CA LYS A 662 -5.34 21.82 35.56
C LYS A 662 -6.04 20.62 36.24
N TYR A 663 -6.96 19.96 35.57
CA TYR A 663 -7.79 18.85 36.10
C TYR A 663 -7.51 17.49 35.48
N GLN A 664 -6.55 17.43 34.55
CA GLN A 664 -6.24 16.16 33.89
C GLN A 664 -4.75 15.99 33.60
N TYR A 665 -4.22 14.84 33.96
CA TYR A 665 -2.88 14.38 33.66
C TYR A 665 -2.91 13.12 32.83
N SER A 666 -1.77 12.70 32.29
CA SER A 666 -1.67 11.47 31.50
C SER A 666 -0.29 10.82 31.67
N ASN A 667 -0.23 9.49 31.77
CA ASN A 667 1.01 8.73 31.77
C ASN A 667 0.85 7.37 31.05
N GLY A 668 1.97 6.70 30.79
CA GLY A 668 1.99 5.31 30.40
C GLY A 668 1.94 4.35 31.60
N ASN A 669 2.25 3.09 31.34
CA ASN A 669 2.37 2.03 32.36
C ASN A 669 3.50 1.06 31.98
N PRO A 670 4.71 1.16 32.59
CA PRO A 670 5.83 0.31 32.26
C PRO A 670 5.66 -1.17 32.67
N HIS A 671 4.60 -1.51 33.41
CA HIS A 671 4.29 -2.87 33.83
C HIS A 671 3.34 -3.63 32.87
N LEU A 672 3.00 -3.08 31.72
CA LEU A 672 2.19 -3.79 30.72
C LEU A 672 2.90 -5.02 30.17
N VAL A 673 2.19 -6.15 30.11
CA VAL A 673 2.67 -7.42 29.56
C VAL A 673 2.17 -7.63 28.13
N PRO A 674 2.81 -8.45 27.28
CA PRO A 674 2.31 -8.73 25.95
C PRO A 674 0.91 -9.36 25.94
N GLN A 675 0.02 -8.87 25.08
CA GLN A 675 -1.31 -9.46 24.86
C GLN A 675 -1.21 -10.74 24.02
N ILE A 676 -2.06 -11.74 24.33
CA ILE A 676 -2.18 -12.98 23.55
C ILE A 676 -3.59 -13.09 22.99
N HIS A 677 -3.71 -13.14 21.67
CA HIS A 677 -4.95 -13.33 20.94
C HIS A 677 -5.08 -14.76 20.44
N ARG A 678 -6.18 -15.44 20.80
CA ARG A 678 -6.57 -16.78 20.34
C ARG A 678 -7.71 -16.63 19.36
N ASN A 679 -7.41 -16.70 18.07
CA ASN A 679 -8.40 -16.45 17.03
C ASN A 679 -8.80 -17.75 16.32
N LEU A 680 -10.11 -18.02 16.25
CA LEU A 680 -10.74 -19.08 15.47
C LEU A 680 -11.64 -18.44 14.42
N SER A 681 -11.61 -18.89 13.18
CA SER A 681 -12.53 -18.41 12.17
C SER A 681 -12.99 -19.50 11.21
N LEU A 682 -14.24 -19.38 10.80
CA LEU A 682 -14.91 -20.18 9.80
C LEU A 682 -15.31 -19.27 8.65
N ASP A 683 -15.09 -19.68 7.42
CA ASP A 683 -15.51 -18.95 6.25
C ASP A 683 -16.03 -19.91 5.16
N GLY A 684 -16.91 -19.41 4.31
CA GLY A 684 -17.48 -20.13 3.19
C GLY A 684 -17.85 -19.22 2.05
N GLY A 685 -17.98 -19.76 0.84
CA GLY A 685 -18.38 -18.98 -0.32
C GLY A 685 -19.04 -19.84 -1.42
N TRP A 686 -19.90 -19.19 -2.16
CA TRP A 686 -20.53 -19.73 -3.35
C TRP A 686 -20.66 -18.64 -4.41
N LYS A 687 -20.00 -18.81 -5.55
CA LYS A 687 -19.93 -17.82 -6.63
C LYS A 687 -19.50 -16.45 -6.09
N TRP A 688 -20.39 -15.44 -6.12
CA TRP A 688 -20.17 -14.06 -5.71
C TRP A 688 -20.60 -13.76 -4.27
N ILE A 689 -21.06 -14.76 -3.50
CA ILE A 689 -21.44 -14.64 -2.08
C ILE A 689 -20.37 -15.29 -1.23
N ASN A 690 -19.91 -14.57 -0.20
CA ASN A 690 -18.98 -15.08 0.81
C ASN A 690 -19.54 -14.79 2.19
N ILE A 691 -19.40 -15.76 3.10
CA ILE A 691 -19.77 -15.66 4.50
C ILE A 691 -18.53 -15.87 5.36
N PHE A 692 -18.52 -15.28 6.55
CA PHE A 692 -17.48 -15.53 7.53
C PHE A 692 -18.05 -15.45 8.95
N MET A 693 -17.38 -16.16 9.88
CA MET A 693 -17.62 -16.12 11.32
C MET A 693 -16.27 -16.09 12.01
N PHE A 694 -16.19 -15.45 13.17
CA PHE A 694 -14.97 -15.38 13.95
C PHE A 694 -15.28 -15.43 15.45
N TYR A 695 -14.30 -15.92 16.19
CA TYR A 695 -14.22 -15.87 17.65
C TYR A 695 -12.78 -15.49 18.01
N ASP A 696 -12.60 -14.44 18.80
CA ASP A 696 -11.33 -13.96 19.30
C ASP A 696 -11.39 -13.88 20.84
N HIS A 697 -10.45 -14.53 21.51
CA HIS A 697 -10.23 -14.42 22.94
C HIS A 697 -8.86 -13.77 23.18
N THR A 698 -8.87 -12.58 23.73
CA THR A 698 -7.68 -11.80 24.04
C THR A 698 -7.40 -11.86 25.54
N LEU A 699 -6.16 -12.22 25.88
CA LEU A 699 -5.61 -12.10 27.23
C LEU A 699 -4.86 -10.77 27.35
N ASP A 700 -4.99 -10.12 28.51
CA ASP A 700 -4.28 -8.88 28.87
C ASP A 700 -4.50 -7.71 27.89
N MET A 701 -5.73 -7.52 27.44
CA MET A 701 -6.07 -6.46 26.49
C MET A 701 -5.78 -5.07 27.07
N TYR A 702 -5.01 -4.24 26.34
CA TYR A 702 -4.74 -2.86 26.75
C TYR A 702 -5.95 -1.97 26.58
N THR A 703 -6.19 -1.13 27.60
CA THR A 703 -7.22 -0.09 27.59
C THR A 703 -6.70 1.17 28.25
N SER A 704 -7.19 2.33 27.79
CA SER A 704 -7.06 3.56 28.53
C SER A 704 -7.94 3.51 29.78
N TYR A 705 -7.43 3.99 30.90
CA TYR A 705 -8.11 3.97 32.20
C TYR A 705 -7.99 5.33 32.87
N LEU A 706 -9.13 5.99 33.10
CA LEU A 706 -9.21 7.27 33.79
C LEU A 706 -9.57 7.04 35.26
N LYS A 707 -8.77 7.58 36.16
CA LYS A 707 -8.98 7.46 37.59
C LYS A 707 -8.61 8.75 38.31
N PRO A 708 -9.06 8.94 39.59
CA PRO A 708 -8.56 10.01 40.43
C PRO A 708 -7.03 9.98 40.55
N TYR A 709 -6.34 11.13 40.42
CA TYR A 709 -4.89 11.21 40.56
C TYR A 709 -4.47 11.08 42.02
N ASN A 710 -4.89 12.04 42.86
CA ASN A 710 -4.68 12.04 44.30
C ASN A 710 -5.72 12.98 44.94
N ASP A 711 -6.77 12.43 45.54
CA ASP A 711 -7.88 13.22 46.04
C ASP A 711 -7.53 14.10 47.27
N GLU A 712 -6.48 13.73 48.04
CA GLU A 712 -6.02 14.48 49.20
C GLU A 712 -5.24 15.74 48.80
N THR A 713 -4.32 15.65 47.85
CA THR A 713 -3.42 16.74 47.43
C THR A 713 -3.88 17.45 46.15
N HIS A 714 -4.66 16.79 45.32
CA HIS A 714 -5.16 17.29 44.03
C HIS A 714 -6.63 16.93 43.84
N PRO A 715 -7.55 17.51 44.66
CA PRO A 715 -8.97 17.17 44.57
C PRO A 715 -9.54 17.55 43.22
N GLY A 716 -10.34 16.63 42.64
CA GLY A 716 -10.96 16.80 41.32
C GLY A 716 -10.02 16.57 40.13
N VAL A 717 -8.74 16.24 40.35
CA VAL A 717 -7.79 15.93 39.28
C VAL A 717 -7.83 14.46 38.93
N SER A 718 -7.96 14.17 37.62
CA SER A 718 -7.91 12.81 37.06
C SER A 718 -6.59 12.52 36.35
N ILE A 719 -6.22 11.24 36.25
CA ILE A 719 -5.09 10.79 35.41
C ILE A 719 -5.57 9.71 34.46
N MET A 720 -5.28 9.94 33.17
CA MET A 720 -5.43 8.95 32.13
C MET A 720 -4.17 8.07 32.06
N THR A 721 -4.31 6.79 32.32
CA THR A 721 -3.23 5.81 32.29
C THR A 721 -3.56 4.61 31.43
N MET A 722 -2.62 3.70 31.23
CA MET A 722 -2.84 2.42 30.54
C MET A 722 -3.06 1.30 31.55
N ALA A 723 -4.04 0.46 31.29
CA ALA A 723 -4.32 -0.74 32.08
C ALA A 723 -4.48 -1.96 31.17
N SER A 724 -4.46 -3.18 31.74
CA SER A 724 -4.82 -4.42 31.05
C SER A 724 -6.06 -5.06 31.62
N ILE A 725 -6.91 -5.57 30.72
CA ILE A 725 -8.08 -6.36 31.05
C ILE A 725 -7.74 -7.85 30.83
N PRO A 726 -7.84 -8.71 31.85
CA PRO A 726 -7.36 -10.10 31.77
C PRO A 726 -8.01 -10.92 30.65
N HIS A 727 -9.33 -10.77 30.44
CA HIS A 727 -10.07 -11.51 29.44
C HIS A 727 -11.00 -10.64 28.64
N THR A 728 -10.88 -10.68 27.31
CA THR A 728 -11.77 -9.99 26.38
C THR A 728 -12.19 -10.94 25.27
N TYR A 729 -13.44 -10.93 24.91
CA TYR A 729 -14.03 -11.78 23.88
C TYR A 729 -14.67 -10.94 22.78
N ALA A 730 -14.34 -11.23 21.53
CA ALA A 730 -15.01 -10.68 20.35
C ALA A 730 -15.48 -11.83 19.46
N TYR A 731 -16.73 -11.81 19.03
CA TYR A 731 -17.26 -12.81 18.11
C TYR A 731 -18.31 -12.20 17.19
N GLY A 732 -18.53 -12.84 16.07
CA GLY A 732 -19.48 -12.34 15.09
C GLY A 732 -19.36 -13.01 13.74
N GLY A 733 -20.07 -12.45 12.77
CA GLY A 733 -20.01 -12.94 11.40
C GLY A 733 -20.72 -12.00 10.44
N GLY A 734 -20.57 -12.28 9.14
CA GLY A 734 -21.15 -11.44 8.12
C GLY A 734 -21.16 -12.05 6.74
N ILE A 735 -21.70 -11.29 5.80
CA ILE A 735 -21.89 -11.65 4.40
C ILE A 735 -21.26 -10.56 3.55
N TYR A 736 -20.52 -10.97 2.53
CA TYR A 736 -20.07 -10.13 1.44
C TYR A 736 -20.61 -10.67 0.10
N ALA A 737 -21.22 -9.80 -0.70
CA ALA A 737 -21.77 -10.16 -2.00
C ALA A 737 -21.37 -9.12 -3.05
N SER A 738 -20.91 -9.59 -4.23
CA SER A 738 -20.47 -8.73 -5.34
C SER A 738 -20.94 -9.27 -6.69
N PRO A 739 -22.26 -9.18 -7.01
CA PRO A 739 -22.78 -9.56 -8.33
C PRO A 739 -22.36 -8.55 -9.40
N LYS A 740 -22.37 -8.99 -10.66
CA LYS A 740 -22.17 -8.13 -11.83
C LYS A 740 -23.45 -8.08 -12.64
N ILE A 741 -24.03 -6.88 -12.81
CA ILE A 741 -25.31 -6.65 -13.52
C ILE A 741 -25.08 -5.60 -14.61
N GLY A 742 -24.63 -6.03 -15.79
CA GLY A 742 -24.26 -5.11 -16.87
C GLY A 742 -23.13 -4.16 -16.48
N CYS A 743 -23.37 -2.85 -16.56
CA CYS A 743 -22.43 -1.80 -16.14
C CYS A 743 -22.43 -1.56 -14.62
N TRP A 744 -23.39 -2.07 -13.87
CA TRP A 744 -23.52 -1.95 -12.43
C TRP A 744 -22.88 -3.14 -11.72
N GLN A 745 -22.01 -2.86 -10.78
CA GLN A 745 -21.33 -3.86 -9.94
C GLN A 745 -21.46 -3.44 -8.46
N PRO A 746 -22.56 -3.79 -7.78
CA PRO A 746 -22.71 -3.51 -6.37
C PRO A 746 -21.83 -4.42 -5.53
N ASN A 747 -21.25 -3.86 -4.44
CA ASN A 747 -20.63 -4.62 -3.36
C ASN A 747 -21.45 -4.40 -2.11
N ILE A 748 -21.99 -5.47 -1.56
CA ILE A 748 -22.82 -5.46 -0.35
C ILE A 748 -22.00 -6.13 0.75
N SER A 749 -21.81 -5.44 1.86
CA SER A 749 -21.15 -5.99 3.04
C SER A 749 -22.03 -5.73 4.27
N THR A 750 -22.33 -6.79 4.99
CA THR A 750 -23.05 -6.69 6.27
C THR A 750 -22.42 -7.61 7.29
N TYR A 751 -22.31 -7.16 8.52
CA TYR A 751 -21.84 -8.00 9.61
C TYR A 751 -22.48 -7.61 10.95
N VAL A 752 -22.47 -8.55 11.87
CA VAL A 752 -22.86 -8.37 13.26
C VAL A 752 -21.72 -8.82 14.16
N SER A 753 -21.44 -8.06 15.20
CA SER A 753 -20.39 -8.38 16.16
C SER A 753 -20.83 -8.10 17.60
N TRP A 754 -20.31 -8.90 18.52
CA TRP A 754 -20.39 -8.74 19.95
C TRP A 754 -19.00 -8.56 20.52
N PHE A 755 -18.87 -7.70 21.50
CA PHE A 755 -17.62 -7.44 22.19
C PHE A 755 -17.88 -7.39 23.70
N HIS A 756 -17.18 -8.24 24.45
CA HIS A 756 -17.36 -8.39 25.89
C HIS A 756 -15.99 -8.45 26.58
N SER A 757 -15.81 -7.66 27.64
CA SER A 757 -14.61 -7.65 28.47
C SER A 757 -14.95 -7.83 29.93
N ASP A 758 -14.18 -8.63 30.65
CA ASP A 758 -14.25 -8.72 32.11
C ASP A 758 -13.35 -7.63 32.73
N ALA A 759 -13.93 -6.44 32.95
CA ALA A 759 -13.21 -5.27 33.43
C ALA A 759 -13.39 -5.06 34.98
N ARG A 760 -13.84 -6.08 35.72
CA ARG A 760 -14.00 -5.99 37.19
C ARG A 760 -12.70 -5.67 37.93
N SER A 761 -11.54 -6.07 37.35
CA SER A 761 -10.23 -5.71 37.90
C SER A 761 -9.96 -4.20 37.87
N LEU A 762 -10.72 -3.43 37.08
CA LEU A 762 -10.65 -1.97 37.00
C LEU A 762 -11.79 -1.28 37.75
N GLY A 763 -12.58 -2.01 38.55
CA GLY A 763 -13.76 -1.51 39.26
C GLY A 763 -14.95 -1.26 38.35
N ILE A 764 -15.00 -1.85 37.15
CA ILE A 764 -16.16 -1.77 36.27
C ILE A 764 -17.02 -3.01 36.47
N GLU A 765 -18.10 -2.88 37.21
CA GLU A 765 -19.03 -3.99 37.48
C GLU A 765 -20.07 -4.14 36.39
N GLN A 766 -20.48 -3.02 35.77
CA GLN A 766 -21.46 -3.01 34.71
C GLN A 766 -20.78 -3.24 33.36
N PHE A 767 -21.28 -4.22 32.61
CA PHE A 767 -20.83 -4.46 31.22
C PHE A 767 -22.01 -4.88 30.35
N TRP A 768 -21.94 -4.48 29.09
CA TRP A 768 -22.97 -4.75 28.10
C TRP A 768 -22.47 -5.70 27.03
N ASN A 769 -23.36 -6.42 26.38
CA ASN A 769 -23.05 -7.33 25.29
C ASN A 769 -24.12 -7.26 24.19
N GLU A 770 -24.40 -6.06 23.69
CA GLU A 770 -25.37 -5.85 22.62
C GLU A 770 -24.71 -6.07 21.25
N PRO A 771 -25.47 -6.64 20.29
CA PRO A 771 -24.97 -6.76 18.93
C PRO A 771 -24.85 -5.40 18.25
N GLN A 772 -23.71 -5.17 17.57
CA GLN A 772 -23.55 -4.06 16.64
C GLN A 772 -23.71 -4.57 15.21
N PHE A 773 -24.65 -3.99 14.46
CA PHE A 773 -24.84 -4.27 13.04
C PHE A 773 -24.15 -3.19 12.22
N SER A 774 -23.43 -3.63 11.18
CA SER A 774 -22.84 -2.78 10.17
C SER A 774 -23.33 -3.19 8.81
N PHE A 775 -23.69 -2.20 7.99
CA PHE A 775 -24.10 -2.38 6.61
C PHE A 775 -23.34 -1.39 5.72
N ARG A 776 -22.83 -1.85 4.58
CA ARG A 776 -22.21 -1.03 3.55
C ARG A 776 -22.65 -1.49 2.16
N LEU A 777 -22.98 -0.52 1.30
CA LEU A 777 -23.32 -0.72 -0.10
C LEU A 777 -22.45 0.22 -0.95
N ASP A 778 -21.60 -0.36 -1.79
CA ASP A 778 -20.86 0.36 -2.81
C ASP A 778 -21.52 0.13 -4.18
N ASN A 779 -22.09 1.15 -4.78
CA ASN A 779 -22.65 1.09 -6.13
C ASN A 779 -21.60 1.56 -7.13
N ASN A 780 -21.07 0.65 -7.92
CA ASN A 780 -20.03 0.90 -8.91
C ASN A 780 -20.61 0.84 -10.31
N PHE A 781 -20.49 1.91 -11.09
CA PHE A 781 -20.95 1.98 -12.47
C PHE A 781 -19.75 2.19 -13.40
N LEU A 782 -19.49 1.22 -14.27
CA LEU A 782 -18.53 1.30 -15.37
C LEU A 782 -19.28 1.74 -16.63
N LEU A 783 -19.02 2.97 -17.05
CA LEU A 783 -19.70 3.56 -18.19
C LEU A 783 -18.76 3.62 -19.41
N PRO A 784 -19.29 3.71 -20.65
CA PRO A 784 -18.47 3.86 -21.85
C PRO A 784 -17.51 5.06 -21.79
N GLN A 785 -16.48 5.04 -22.64
CA GLN A 785 -15.49 6.12 -22.79
C GLN A 785 -14.68 6.43 -21.53
N GLY A 786 -14.51 5.44 -20.62
CA GLY A 786 -13.66 5.58 -19.43
C GLY A 786 -14.28 6.37 -18.28
N TRP A 787 -15.60 6.53 -18.24
CA TRP A 787 -16.31 7.08 -17.10
C TRP A 787 -16.55 6.03 -16.02
N TYR A 788 -16.34 6.42 -14.78
CA TYR A 788 -16.62 5.63 -13.59
C TYR A 788 -17.33 6.45 -12.54
N ILE A 789 -18.40 5.91 -11.97
CA ILE A 789 -19.16 6.50 -10.86
C ILE A 789 -19.23 5.48 -9.73
N ASN A 790 -18.90 5.91 -8.52
CA ASN A 790 -19.07 5.15 -7.29
C ASN A 790 -19.91 5.94 -6.30
N LEU A 791 -20.98 5.33 -5.80
CA LEU A 791 -21.81 5.84 -4.71
C LEU A 791 -21.77 4.83 -3.57
N THR A 792 -21.15 5.22 -2.43
CA THR A 792 -21.00 4.39 -1.24
C THR A 792 -21.91 4.89 -0.13
N GLY A 793 -22.71 4.00 0.45
CA GLY A 793 -23.46 4.23 1.68
C GLY A 793 -23.03 3.26 2.76
N SER A 794 -22.84 3.73 3.99
CA SER A 794 -22.54 2.88 5.15
C SER A 794 -23.29 3.33 6.39
N ILE A 795 -23.64 2.38 7.25
CA ILE A 795 -24.29 2.63 8.54
C ILE A 795 -23.84 1.60 9.58
N ASN A 796 -23.54 2.06 10.79
CA ASN A 796 -23.37 1.26 11.98
C ASN A 796 -24.51 1.57 12.95
N THR A 797 -25.12 0.53 13.56
CA THR A 797 -26.15 0.74 14.56
C THR A 797 -25.55 1.17 15.90
N GLN A 798 -26.35 1.77 16.76
CA GLN A 798 -25.99 1.93 18.16
C GLN A 798 -25.80 0.57 18.80
N ALA A 799 -24.83 0.45 19.71
CA ALA A 799 -24.61 -0.73 20.52
C ALA A 799 -23.93 -0.38 21.86
N LYS A 800 -24.31 -1.08 22.91
CA LYS A 800 -23.64 -1.06 24.20
C LYS A 800 -22.78 -2.32 24.29
N GLN A 801 -21.48 -2.15 24.28
CA GLN A 801 -20.52 -3.25 24.25
C GLN A 801 -19.43 -3.05 25.30
N SER A 802 -19.20 -4.10 26.09
CA SER A 802 -18.25 -4.05 27.21
C SER A 802 -18.60 -2.91 28.20
N TYR A 803 -17.78 -1.91 28.30
CA TYR A 803 -17.91 -0.72 29.16
C TYR A 803 -18.12 0.57 28.34
N ALA A 804 -18.49 0.45 27.07
CA ALA A 804 -18.69 1.60 26.17
C ALA A 804 -20.03 1.55 25.44
N ILE A 805 -20.64 2.72 25.21
CA ILE A 805 -21.81 2.90 24.37
C ILE A 805 -21.41 3.63 23.11
N PHE A 806 -21.57 2.97 21.98
CA PHE A 806 -21.34 3.54 20.64
C PHE A 806 -22.66 3.96 20.04
N ASN A 807 -22.76 5.21 19.59
CA ASN A 807 -23.96 5.70 18.94
C ASN A 807 -23.95 5.38 17.44
N ARG A 808 -25.13 5.49 16.83
CA ARG A 808 -25.34 5.27 15.40
C ARG A 808 -24.48 6.22 14.57
N GLN A 809 -23.80 5.67 13.55
CA GLN A 809 -23.04 6.42 12.55
C GLN A 809 -23.50 6.04 11.15
N GLY A 810 -23.57 7.02 10.25
CA GLY A 810 -23.85 6.80 8.83
C GLY A 810 -22.97 7.71 7.97
N ARG A 811 -22.69 7.29 6.72
CA ARG A 811 -21.89 8.06 5.78
C ARG A 811 -22.32 7.77 4.35
N VAL A 812 -22.36 8.80 3.51
CA VAL A 812 -22.57 8.68 2.06
C VAL A 812 -21.47 9.43 1.33
N ASP A 813 -20.77 8.72 0.42
CA ASP A 813 -19.69 9.24 -0.40
C ASP A 813 -20.03 9.08 -1.90
N LEU A 814 -19.62 10.04 -2.74
CA LEU A 814 -19.73 9.98 -4.19
C LEU A 814 -18.35 10.23 -4.82
N ARG A 815 -18.00 9.43 -5.82
CA ARG A 815 -16.81 9.63 -6.65
C ARG A 815 -17.17 9.53 -8.12
N ILE A 816 -16.67 10.47 -8.91
CA ILE A 816 -16.76 10.46 -10.37
C ILE A 816 -15.33 10.53 -10.91
N SER A 817 -14.97 9.61 -11.78
CA SER A 817 -13.64 9.54 -12.39
C SER A 817 -13.75 9.39 -13.90
N LYS A 818 -12.77 9.93 -14.61
CA LYS A 818 -12.63 9.75 -16.06
C LYS A 818 -11.17 9.48 -16.41
N THR A 819 -10.95 8.50 -17.27
CA THR A 819 -9.66 8.25 -17.90
C THR A 819 -9.61 8.92 -19.27
N PHE A 820 -8.44 9.48 -19.59
CA PHE A 820 -8.14 10.18 -20.83
C PHE A 820 -6.93 9.52 -21.50
N LEU A 821 -6.68 9.83 -22.75
CA LEU A 821 -5.65 9.29 -23.63
C LEU A 821 -5.94 7.82 -24.04
N PRO A 822 -5.45 7.38 -25.21
CA PRO A 822 -5.76 6.03 -25.72
C PRO A 822 -5.26 4.89 -24.80
N ASP A 823 -4.16 5.11 -24.11
CA ASP A 823 -3.55 4.17 -23.15
C ASP A 823 -4.09 4.33 -21.72
N GLN A 824 -5.11 5.18 -21.52
CA GLN A 824 -5.69 5.50 -20.20
C GLN A 824 -4.64 5.99 -19.19
N SER A 825 -3.60 6.66 -19.65
CA SER A 825 -2.48 7.10 -18.83
C SER A 825 -2.79 8.31 -17.94
N LEU A 826 -3.80 9.12 -18.30
CA LEU A 826 -4.26 10.25 -17.51
C LEU A 826 -5.63 9.95 -16.89
N GLN A 827 -5.76 10.14 -15.58
CA GLN A 827 -7.03 10.00 -14.85
C GLN A 827 -7.30 11.27 -14.03
N ILE A 828 -8.55 11.76 -14.09
CA ILE A 828 -9.04 12.84 -13.24
C ILE A 828 -10.23 12.31 -12.45
N SER A 829 -10.26 12.59 -11.14
CA SER A 829 -11.34 12.18 -10.24
C SER A 829 -11.81 13.34 -9.40
N LEU A 830 -13.13 13.43 -9.23
CA LEU A 830 -13.82 14.31 -8.28
C LEU A 830 -14.50 13.43 -7.24
N ALA A 831 -14.35 13.76 -5.95
CA ALA A 831 -14.96 13.01 -4.87
C ALA A 831 -15.62 13.96 -3.86
N GLY A 832 -16.81 13.59 -3.39
CA GLY A 832 -17.47 14.19 -2.25
C GLY A 832 -17.60 13.15 -1.13
N TYR A 833 -17.11 13.49 0.04
CA TYR A 833 -17.13 12.61 1.21
C TYR A 833 -18.12 13.12 2.24
N ASP A 834 -18.84 12.21 2.91
CA ASP A 834 -19.84 12.50 3.94
C ASP A 834 -20.83 13.60 3.48
N LEU A 835 -21.47 13.40 2.31
CA LEU A 835 -22.30 14.38 1.60
C LEU A 835 -23.38 15.03 2.50
N PHE A 836 -23.90 14.26 3.46
CA PHE A 836 -24.99 14.69 4.35
C PHE A 836 -24.53 15.06 5.75
N ARG A 837 -23.19 15.13 6.01
CA ARG A 837 -22.61 15.38 7.35
C ARG A 837 -23.13 14.43 8.42
N THR A 838 -23.39 13.16 8.08
CA THR A 838 -23.95 12.15 8.98
C THR A 838 -22.89 11.40 9.79
N ALA A 839 -21.62 11.42 9.34
CA ALA A 839 -20.46 10.93 10.08
C ALA A 839 -19.80 12.01 10.96
N LYS A 840 -20.42 13.19 11.09
CA LYS A 840 -19.81 14.34 11.73
C LYS A 840 -19.64 14.20 13.25
N ARG A 841 -20.44 13.33 13.90
CA ARG A 841 -20.44 13.17 15.35
C ARG A 841 -20.10 11.75 15.72
N THR A 842 -19.00 11.61 16.47
CA THR A 842 -18.69 10.37 17.17
C THR A 842 -19.16 10.56 18.61
N ARG A 843 -20.27 9.90 18.98
CA ARG A 843 -20.78 9.91 20.34
C ARG A 843 -20.40 8.61 21.00
N PHE A 844 -19.85 8.68 22.19
CA PHE A 844 -19.62 7.50 23.02
C PHE A 844 -19.75 7.88 24.49
N GLU A 845 -20.09 6.89 25.27
CA GLU A 845 -19.99 6.93 26.73
C GLU A 845 -19.01 5.82 27.12
N HIS A 846 -18.10 6.11 28.02
CA HIS A 846 -17.07 5.18 28.45
C HIS A 846 -17.01 5.14 29.97
N LEU A 847 -17.23 3.96 30.53
CA LEU A 847 -17.12 3.70 31.98
C LEU A 847 -15.65 3.35 32.28
N TYR A 848 -15.02 4.12 33.18
CA TYR A 848 -13.64 3.88 33.62
C TYR A 848 -13.54 3.32 35.04
N GLY A 849 -14.63 2.76 35.56
CA GLY A 849 -14.75 2.22 36.88
C GLY A 849 -16.03 2.70 37.53
N ASP A 850 -16.28 2.29 38.76
CA ASP A 850 -17.49 2.67 39.53
C ASP A 850 -17.56 4.18 39.81
N ARG A 851 -16.40 4.87 39.63
CA ARG A 851 -16.20 6.23 40.10
C ARG A 851 -15.95 7.23 38.98
N THR A 852 -15.76 6.76 37.76
CA THR A 852 -15.41 7.66 36.65
C THR A 852 -16.06 7.24 35.36
N ASN A 853 -16.77 8.15 34.72
CA ASN A 853 -17.32 7.96 33.41
C ASN A 853 -17.06 9.19 32.52
N THR A 854 -17.04 9.01 31.20
CA THR A 854 -16.93 10.10 30.26
C THR A 854 -17.94 9.93 29.13
N TYR A 855 -18.70 11.00 28.89
CA TYR A 855 -19.53 11.16 27.71
C TYR A 855 -18.83 12.13 26.75
N ALA A 856 -18.71 11.76 25.46
CA ALA A 856 -18.11 12.62 24.45
C ALA A 856 -18.94 12.73 23.17
N ASP A 857 -18.98 13.92 22.57
CA ASP A 857 -19.62 14.22 21.29
C ASP A 857 -18.62 15.00 20.42
N GLY A 858 -18.01 14.33 19.45
CA GLY A 858 -16.93 14.88 18.63
C GLY A 858 -17.28 15.03 17.15
N TYR A 859 -16.67 16.02 16.50
CA TYR A 859 -16.68 16.24 15.06
C TYR A 859 -15.26 16.22 14.51
N MET A 860 -15.03 15.41 13.48
CA MET A 860 -13.75 15.30 12.77
C MET A 860 -13.99 15.63 11.29
N ASP A 861 -13.78 16.82 10.85
CA ASP A 861 -13.81 17.36 9.47
C ASP A 861 -14.03 16.31 8.34
N SER A 862 -15.15 15.56 8.45
CA SER A 862 -15.47 14.41 7.60
C SER A 862 -16.05 14.82 6.24
N GLN A 863 -16.82 15.96 6.22
CA GLN A 863 -17.42 16.48 4.99
C GLN A 863 -16.38 17.26 4.19
N ARG A 864 -16.03 16.74 3.02
CA ARG A 864 -15.01 17.34 2.16
C ARG A 864 -15.25 17.06 0.68
N ILE A 865 -14.75 17.93 -0.18
CA ILE A 865 -14.69 17.75 -1.64
C ILE A 865 -13.22 17.60 -2.02
N GLY A 866 -12.93 16.62 -2.87
CA GLY A 866 -11.57 16.32 -3.31
C GLY A 866 -11.46 16.23 -4.84
N VAL A 867 -10.32 16.68 -5.35
CA VAL A 867 -9.91 16.53 -6.76
C VAL A 867 -8.59 15.80 -6.80
N ARG A 868 -8.46 14.80 -7.68
CA ARG A 868 -7.22 14.07 -7.92
C ARG A 868 -6.91 14.02 -9.41
N VAL A 869 -5.66 14.28 -9.74
CA VAL A 869 -5.11 14.11 -11.10
C VAL A 869 -3.95 13.11 -10.99
N SER A 870 -3.90 12.12 -11.87
CA SER A 870 -2.79 11.18 -11.95
C SER A 870 -2.41 10.91 -13.40
N TYR A 871 -1.10 10.83 -13.65
CA TYR A 871 -0.52 10.57 -14.96
C TYR A 871 0.61 9.54 -14.85
N LYS A 872 0.71 8.64 -15.82
CA LYS A 872 1.77 7.64 -15.93
C LYS A 872 2.33 7.60 -17.36
N PHE A 873 3.62 7.34 -17.50
CA PHE A 873 4.27 7.15 -18.79
C PHE A 873 5.19 5.94 -18.76
N ASN A 874 5.31 5.23 -19.89
CA ASN A 874 6.16 4.05 -20.10
C ASN A 874 6.11 3.02 -18.96
N ALA A 875 5.04 2.95 -18.28
CA ALA A 875 4.61 2.13 -17.14
C ALA A 875 5.50 0.89 -16.78
N THR A 876 6.78 1.08 -16.46
CA THR A 876 7.64 0.06 -15.84
C THR A 876 7.72 0.28 -14.34
N LYS A 877 7.90 -0.79 -13.56
CA LYS A 877 8.00 -0.70 -12.09
C LYS A 877 9.26 -1.35 -11.60
N SER A 878 9.76 -0.83 -10.46
CA SER A 878 10.89 -1.39 -9.76
C SER A 878 10.67 -2.88 -9.45
N LYS A 879 11.70 -3.68 -9.69
CA LYS A 879 11.77 -5.11 -9.39
C LYS A 879 12.25 -5.39 -7.96
N TYR A 880 12.34 -4.37 -7.10
CA TYR A 880 12.81 -4.52 -5.74
C TYR A 880 12.00 -5.58 -4.97
N LYS A 881 12.68 -6.62 -4.43
CA LYS A 881 12.05 -7.78 -3.79
C LYS A 881 12.21 -7.81 -2.27
N GLY A 882 12.95 -6.88 -1.67
CA GLY A 882 13.19 -6.86 -0.22
C GLY A 882 11.88 -6.83 0.57
N SER A 883 11.62 -7.86 1.39
CA SER A 883 10.42 -7.98 2.23
C SER A 883 10.56 -7.25 3.57
N GLY A 884 11.79 -6.94 3.98
CA GLY A 884 12.13 -6.29 5.24
C GLY A 884 12.23 -7.25 6.42
N ALA A 885 12.96 -6.82 7.46
CA ALA A 885 13.11 -7.48 8.75
C ALA A 885 12.71 -6.52 9.88
N GLY A 886 12.28 -7.04 11.04
CA GLY A 886 11.95 -6.24 12.24
C GLY A 886 10.81 -5.23 12.04
N GLN A 887 9.86 -5.50 11.13
CA GLN A 887 8.81 -4.53 10.79
C GLN A 887 7.79 -4.36 11.93
N SER A 888 7.54 -5.41 12.72
CA SER A 888 6.73 -5.33 13.94
C SER A 888 7.33 -4.34 14.94
N GLU A 889 8.64 -4.45 15.19
CA GLU A 889 9.32 -3.55 16.12
C GLU A 889 9.38 -2.09 15.62
N LYS A 890 9.58 -1.88 14.31
CA LYS A 890 9.52 -0.53 13.73
C LYS A 890 8.18 0.17 13.97
N SER A 891 7.08 -0.58 13.96
CA SER A 891 5.73 -0.02 14.18
C SER A 891 5.46 0.38 15.63
N ARG A 892 6.30 -0.07 16.59
CA ARG A 892 6.21 0.26 18.03
C ARG A 892 7.02 1.51 18.42
N LEU A 893 7.97 1.94 17.55
CA LEU A 893 8.83 3.11 17.75
C LEU A 893 8.09 4.42 17.55
#